data_f381014255188dd10c3911c423326c50
#
_entry.id   f381014255188dd10c3911c423326c50
#
_cell.length_a   1.000
_cell.length_b   1.000
_cell.length_c   1.000
_cell.angle_alpha   90.00
_cell.angle_beta   90.00
_cell.angle_gamma   90.00
#
_symmetry.space_group_name_H-M   'P 1'
#
loop_
_entity.id
_entity.type
_entity.pdbx_description
1 polymer ?
#
loop_
_entity_poly.entity_id
_entity_poly.type
_entity_poly.pdbx_seq_one_letter_code
_entity_poly.pdbx_strand_id
1 'polypeptide(L)'
;MQDNRVIYKQFSTESELMMDFINFWSNPIHTPDIVTGWNSEFFDIPYLLNRTLRIFGEDTAKRFSPWNKVDRKDVTIMGRNQMTFNIAGIISVDYLEAFKKFGYSYGAQESYKLDHIASVVLGEKKLSYEEHGNLFTLYKQDHQKFIDYNIRDVELIRRFEDKMGLIQLCMTIAYKAGVNYGETFGTTSIWDTIIYRELHANNVIVPFADEKIKTPYPGGYVKEPQVGMHDWVLSFDLASLYPSIIMQYNMSPETISEGETVPFDLNKVLNREQELDNRGKALAASGQYFETKKQGVLPSIIGGMYDERVLIKRQMLDSQQELQHVDKANKQETYRIERDISKAENSQMAIKILLNSLYGALGNKYFRFFDQRIAESITYTGQLTIQWAEKAINTWMNDVLKPENTEDYVIAIDTDSVYVNLGPLVNKVKPKNPVNFLDTAAKEVIEPLLAKAYDELFSTLGGYENRMSMDREVIADRGIWTAKKRYILNVHDNEGVRYAEPKMKIMGIEAIKSSTPAPCRVALTELFKLILASDEDTTQKAIATFKSHFNTLPANEIAFPRGVTDINKWKDPYTVYKKSTPQHVRASLTHNKMIDDLNLNRQYQPIAGGNKIRFVALKLPNPAKQDVIAFSDYLPKEFGLDEFVNYDLQFHKSFIKPIEPVLAAIGWSVEPRSDLSDFFS
;
A
#
# COMPACT_ATOMS: atom_id res chain seq x y z
N MET A 1 16.81 30.83 -9.23
CA MET A 1 15.54 31.44 -8.79
C MET A 1 14.61 31.44 -9.99
N GLN A 2 13.60 30.58 -10.02
CA GLN A 2 12.56 30.65 -11.05
C GLN A 2 11.69 31.86 -10.76
N ASP A 3 11.48 32.69 -11.81
CA ASP A 3 10.65 33.89 -11.73
C ASP A 3 9.18 33.45 -11.55
N ASN A 4 8.65 33.61 -10.34
CA ASN A 4 7.26 33.25 -9.99
C ASN A 4 6.26 34.30 -10.48
N ARG A 5 6.40 34.81 -11.70
CA ARG A 5 5.42 35.75 -12.24
C ARG A 5 4.16 35.05 -12.67
N VAL A 6 3.05 35.46 -12.07
CA VAL A 6 1.70 35.07 -12.52
C VAL A 6 1.33 36.00 -13.70
N ILE A 7 1.01 35.40 -14.83
CA ILE A 7 0.47 36.12 -15.98
C ILE A 7 -1.04 35.92 -15.98
N TYR A 8 -1.78 36.98 -15.72
CA TYR A 8 -3.24 36.94 -15.75
C TYR A 8 -3.76 37.56 -17.05
N LYS A 9 -4.66 36.86 -17.74
CA LYS A 9 -5.37 37.34 -18.91
C LYS A 9 -6.87 37.19 -18.71
N GLN A 10 -7.61 38.23 -19.05
CA GLN A 10 -9.07 38.23 -19.00
C GLN A 10 -9.64 38.33 -20.41
N PHE A 11 -10.68 37.57 -20.69
CA PHE A 11 -11.35 37.48 -21.96
C PHE A 11 -12.84 37.79 -21.81
N SER A 12 -13.44 38.33 -22.89
CA SER A 12 -14.87 38.68 -22.91
C SER A 12 -15.73 37.44 -23.18
N THR A 13 -15.18 36.44 -23.87
CA THR A 13 -15.88 35.21 -24.27
C THR A 13 -15.05 33.96 -23.97
N GLU A 14 -15.74 32.84 -23.76
CA GLU A 14 -15.09 31.53 -23.59
C GLU A 14 -14.30 31.14 -24.88
N SER A 15 -14.80 31.49 -26.05
CA SER A 15 -14.13 31.19 -27.32
C SER A 15 -12.79 31.88 -27.44
N GLU A 16 -12.69 33.15 -27.03
CA GLU A 16 -11.42 33.88 -26.99
C GLU A 16 -10.43 33.25 -26.04
N LEU A 17 -10.89 32.94 -24.81
CA LEU A 17 -10.07 32.29 -23.79
C LEU A 17 -9.53 30.96 -24.29
N MET A 18 -10.40 30.09 -24.81
CA MET A 18 -10.03 28.77 -25.30
C MET A 18 -9.07 28.85 -26.49
N MET A 19 -9.25 29.80 -27.41
CA MET A 19 -8.37 29.97 -28.56
C MET A 19 -6.97 30.49 -28.13
N ASP A 20 -6.90 31.43 -27.19
CA ASP A 20 -5.61 31.89 -26.63
C ASP A 20 -4.88 30.74 -25.91
N PHE A 21 -5.59 29.92 -25.14
CA PHE A 21 -5.01 28.77 -24.50
C PHE A 21 -4.50 27.72 -25.52
N ILE A 22 -5.27 27.43 -26.58
CA ILE A 22 -4.85 26.47 -27.61
C ILE A 22 -3.62 27.01 -28.36
N ASN A 23 -3.57 28.28 -28.64
CA ASN A 23 -2.41 28.94 -29.27
C ASN A 23 -1.17 28.86 -28.37
N PHE A 24 -1.32 29.07 -27.07
CA PHE A 24 -0.26 28.90 -26.09
C PHE A 24 0.22 27.43 -26.03
N TRP A 25 -0.72 26.48 -25.90
CA TRP A 25 -0.43 25.05 -25.82
C TRP A 25 0.28 24.53 -27.09
N SER A 26 -0.21 24.90 -28.27
CA SER A 26 0.32 24.42 -29.54
C SER A 26 1.59 25.18 -30.03
N ASN A 27 2.04 26.16 -29.27
CA ASN A 27 3.30 26.85 -29.58
C ASN A 27 4.48 25.92 -29.24
N PRO A 28 5.41 25.64 -30.20
CA PRO A 28 6.54 24.73 -29.95
C PRO A 28 7.42 25.08 -28.75
N ILE A 29 7.44 26.33 -28.31
CA ILE A 29 8.19 26.78 -27.13
C ILE A 29 7.49 26.36 -25.82
N HIS A 30 6.17 26.19 -25.86
CA HIS A 30 5.33 25.95 -24.69
C HIS A 30 4.66 24.55 -24.67
N THR A 31 4.64 23.85 -25.83
CA THR A 31 4.09 22.52 -25.94
C THR A 31 4.75 21.60 -24.92
N PRO A 32 3.99 21.00 -23.99
CA PRO A 32 4.56 20.12 -22.97
C PRO A 32 4.88 18.73 -23.54
N ASP A 33 5.92 18.07 -23.04
CA ASP A 33 6.16 16.65 -23.27
C ASP A 33 5.31 15.78 -22.32
N ILE A 34 5.12 16.27 -21.08
CA ILE A 34 4.34 15.61 -20.04
C ILE A 34 3.33 16.57 -19.44
N VAL A 35 2.10 16.11 -19.30
CA VAL A 35 1.03 16.84 -18.62
C VAL A 35 0.65 16.06 -17.35
N THR A 36 0.53 16.78 -16.24
CA THR A 36 0.13 16.22 -14.96
C THR A 36 -0.92 17.09 -14.28
N GLY A 37 -1.65 16.48 -13.36
CA GLY A 37 -2.64 17.15 -12.53
C GLY A 37 -3.28 16.14 -11.58
N TRP A 38 -4.22 16.59 -10.76
CA TRP A 38 -4.95 15.73 -9.84
C TRP A 38 -6.26 15.26 -10.47
N ASN A 39 -6.32 14.02 -10.93
CA ASN A 39 -7.42 13.46 -11.72
C ASN A 39 -7.55 14.09 -13.13
N SER A 40 -6.44 14.57 -13.66
CA SER A 40 -6.39 15.28 -14.95
C SER A 40 -6.77 14.39 -16.13
N GLU A 41 -6.44 13.11 -16.09
CA GLU A 41 -6.74 12.14 -17.16
C GLU A 41 -8.26 11.97 -17.40
N PHE A 42 -9.06 12.03 -16.31
CA PHE A 42 -10.51 11.78 -16.39
C PHE A 42 -11.36 13.04 -16.18
N PHE A 43 -10.76 14.20 -15.93
CA PHE A 43 -11.49 15.45 -15.73
C PHE A 43 -10.96 16.57 -16.63
N ASP A 44 -9.74 17.07 -16.42
CA ASP A 44 -9.24 18.27 -17.10
C ASP A 44 -9.04 18.04 -18.60
N ILE A 45 -8.36 16.98 -18.99
CA ILE A 45 -8.09 16.64 -20.40
C ILE A 45 -9.39 16.38 -21.17
N PRO A 46 -10.31 15.52 -20.70
CA PRO A 46 -11.60 15.34 -21.36
C PRO A 46 -12.43 16.63 -21.45
N TYR A 47 -12.41 17.47 -20.42
CA TYR A 47 -13.13 18.74 -20.45
C TYR A 47 -12.61 19.67 -21.54
N LEU A 48 -11.29 19.91 -21.56
CA LEU A 48 -10.65 20.79 -22.54
C LEU A 48 -10.91 20.34 -23.98
N LEU A 49 -10.70 19.05 -24.24
CA LEU A 49 -10.88 18.51 -25.60
C LEU A 49 -12.35 18.49 -26.03
N ASN A 50 -13.27 18.08 -25.17
CA ASN A 50 -14.70 18.11 -25.50
C ASN A 50 -15.22 19.54 -25.69
N ARG A 51 -14.74 20.50 -24.88
CA ARG A 51 -15.08 21.91 -25.07
C ARG A 51 -14.56 22.44 -26.40
N THR A 52 -13.30 22.14 -26.72
CA THR A 52 -12.70 22.53 -28.02
C THR A 52 -13.45 21.91 -29.19
N LEU A 53 -13.73 20.61 -29.14
CA LEU A 53 -14.53 19.92 -30.17
C LEU A 53 -15.89 20.59 -30.40
N ARG A 54 -16.56 20.99 -29.31
CA ARG A 54 -17.87 21.60 -29.35
C ARG A 54 -17.87 23.03 -29.92
N ILE A 55 -16.84 23.84 -29.60
CA ILE A 55 -16.76 25.25 -29.96
C ILE A 55 -16.12 25.42 -31.33
N PHE A 56 -15.04 24.69 -31.63
CA PHE A 56 -14.17 24.90 -32.78
C PHE A 56 -14.08 23.72 -33.75
N GLY A 57 -14.59 22.56 -33.38
CA GLY A 57 -14.50 21.37 -34.21
C GLY A 57 -13.21 20.57 -34.08
N GLU A 58 -13.13 19.50 -34.85
CA GLU A 58 -12.10 18.47 -34.75
C GLU A 58 -10.69 18.95 -35.10
N ASP A 59 -10.55 19.76 -36.17
CA ASP A 59 -9.25 20.22 -36.64
C ASP A 59 -8.56 21.13 -35.60
N THR A 60 -9.32 21.93 -34.85
CA THR A 60 -8.79 22.71 -33.76
C THR A 60 -8.41 21.84 -32.56
N ALA A 61 -9.21 20.80 -32.24
CA ALA A 61 -8.90 19.87 -31.18
C ALA A 61 -7.62 19.07 -31.45
N LYS A 62 -7.33 18.75 -32.71
CA LYS A 62 -6.06 18.08 -33.10
C LYS A 62 -4.82 18.90 -32.76
N ARG A 63 -4.94 20.23 -32.66
CA ARG A 63 -3.80 21.13 -32.30
C ARG A 63 -3.28 20.91 -30.88
N PHE A 64 -4.01 20.20 -30.01
CA PHE A 64 -3.45 19.77 -28.73
C PHE A 64 -2.31 18.79 -28.88
N SER A 65 -2.22 18.07 -30.01
CA SER A 65 -1.12 17.16 -30.32
C SER A 65 -0.09 17.85 -31.24
N PRO A 66 1.22 17.78 -30.94
CA PRO A 66 2.26 18.24 -31.86
C PRO A 66 2.26 17.48 -33.18
N TRP A 67 1.61 16.31 -33.24
CA TRP A 67 1.47 15.47 -34.44
C TRP A 67 0.07 15.52 -35.05
N ASN A 68 -0.77 16.48 -34.61
CA ASN A 68 -2.17 16.62 -35.05
C ASN A 68 -3.00 15.32 -34.94
N LYS A 69 -2.70 14.52 -33.91
CA LYS A 69 -3.40 13.26 -33.66
C LYS A 69 -3.90 13.18 -32.23
N VAL A 70 -5.22 13.19 -32.06
CA VAL A 70 -5.93 13.05 -30.79
C VAL A 70 -6.98 11.98 -30.93
N ASP A 71 -6.87 10.88 -30.19
CA ASP A 71 -7.77 9.75 -30.25
C ASP A 71 -8.58 9.67 -28.97
N ARG A 72 -9.90 9.50 -29.08
CA ARG A 72 -10.76 9.20 -27.95
C ARG A 72 -10.53 7.77 -27.45
N LYS A 73 -10.45 7.61 -26.14
CA LYS A 73 -10.28 6.31 -25.46
C LYS A 73 -11.36 6.14 -24.41
N ASP A 74 -12.19 5.12 -24.58
CA ASP A 74 -13.19 4.73 -23.58
C ASP A 74 -12.58 3.60 -22.71
N VAL A 75 -12.61 3.76 -21.39
CA VAL A 75 -12.06 2.82 -20.42
C VAL A 75 -13.11 2.47 -19.37
N THR A 76 -13.14 1.22 -18.95
CA THR A 76 -14.02 0.79 -17.86
C THR A 76 -13.20 0.60 -16.58
N ILE A 77 -13.43 1.46 -15.58
CA ILE A 77 -12.76 1.40 -14.28
C ILE A 77 -13.82 1.12 -13.21
N MET A 78 -13.65 0.03 -12.46
CA MET A 78 -14.57 -0.38 -11.38
C MET A 78 -16.04 -0.42 -11.83
N GLY A 79 -16.28 -0.92 -13.04
CA GLY A 79 -17.64 -1.03 -13.59
C GLY A 79 -18.23 0.29 -14.13
N ARG A 80 -17.43 1.35 -14.24
CA ARG A 80 -17.81 2.64 -14.84
C ARG A 80 -17.11 2.84 -16.16
N ASN A 81 -17.88 3.18 -17.18
CA ASN A 81 -17.31 3.68 -18.43
C ASN A 81 -16.89 5.12 -18.22
N GLN A 82 -15.63 5.37 -18.43
CA GLN A 82 -15.00 6.70 -18.40
C GLN A 82 -14.38 6.95 -19.77
N MET A 83 -14.32 8.21 -20.14
CA MET A 83 -13.75 8.64 -21.39
C MET A 83 -12.53 9.51 -21.11
N THR A 84 -11.44 9.23 -21.83
CA THR A 84 -10.25 10.06 -21.87
C THR A 84 -9.79 10.22 -23.31
N PHE A 85 -8.68 10.91 -23.51
CA PHE A 85 -8.07 11.11 -24.82
C PHE A 85 -6.59 10.76 -24.79
N ASN A 86 -6.14 10.13 -25.87
CA ASN A 86 -4.73 9.97 -26.15
C ASN A 86 -4.27 11.10 -27.06
N ILE A 87 -3.39 11.96 -26.57
CA ILE A 87 -2.80 13.08 -27.31
C ILE A 87 -1.43 12.62 -27.80
N ALA A 88 -1.31 12.28 -29.08
CA ALA A 88 -0.05 11.78 -29.62
C ALA A 88 1.07 12.84 -29.47
N GLY A 89 2.22 12.43 -28.95
CA GLY A 89 3.36 13.32 -28.68
C GLY A 89 3.35 13.99 -27.30
N ILE A 90 2.25 13.88 -26.54
CA ILE A 90 2.16 14.39 -25.16
C ILE A 90 1.69 13.27 -24.26
N ILE A 91 2.39 13.07 -23.15
CA ILE A 91 2.09 12.00 -22.22
C ILE A 91 1.36 12.57 -21.00
N SER A 92 0.19 11.99 -20.68
CA SER A 92 -0.52 12.29 -19.43
C SER A 92 -0.01 11.37 -18.32
N VAL A 93 0.51 11.95 -17.24
CA VAL A 93 0.85 11.27 -16.00
C VAL A 93 -0.02 11.84 -14.90
N ASP A 94 -1.17 11.22 -14.65
CA ASP A 94 -2.08 11.68 -13.60
C ASP A 94 -1.44 11.48 -12.21
N TYR A 95 -1.28 12.58 -11.48
CA TYR A 95 -0.61 12.56 -10.17
C TYR A 95 -1.42 11.78 -9.12
N LEU A 96 -2.74 11.76 -9.23
CA LEU A 96 -3.60 10.94 -8.36
C LEU A 96 -3.33 9.44 -8.57
N GLU A 97 -3.22 9.00 -9.83
CA GLU A 97 -2.93 7.59 -10.14
C GLU A 97 -1.49 7.23 -9.74
N ALA A 98 -0.53 8.13 -9.95
CA ALA A 98 0.84 7.96 -9.46
C ALA A 98 0.88 7.84 -7.93
N PHE A 99 0.14 8.67 -7.20
CA PHE A 99 0.03 8.60 -5.75
C PHE A 99 -0.62 7.29 -5.27
N LYS A 100 -1.71 6.85 -5.90
CA LYS A 100 -2.35 5.57 -5.57
C LYS A 100 -1.41 4.37 -5.78
N LYS A 101 -0.59 4.41 -6.83
CA LYS A 101 0.31 3.31 -7.20
C LYS A 101 1.59 3.30 -6.38
N PHE A 102 2.23 4.45 -6.19
CA PHE A 102 3.57 4.58 -5.65
C PHE A 102 3.65 5.28 -4.28
N GLY A 103 2.59 5.93 -3.85
CA GLY A 103 2.50 6.58 -2.53
C GLY A 103 2.23 5.62 -1.36
N TYR A 104 2.70 4.38 -1.44
CA TYR A 104 2.41 3.31 -0.46
C TYR A 104 2.91 3.62 0.95
N SER A 105 3.95 4.46 1.11
CA SER A 105 4.43 4.91 2.42
C SER A 105 3.40 5.69 3.24
N TYR A 106 2.42 6.30 2.56
CA TYR A 106 1.30 7.00 3.18
C TYR A 106 0.10 6.07 3.46
N GLY A 107 0.15 4.82 3.00
CA GLY A 107 -0.93 3.84 3.15
C GLY A 107 -2.20 4.17 2.36
N ALA A 108 -3.23 3.35 2.54
CA ALA A 108 -4.53 3.61 1.92
C ALA A 108 -5.23 4.80 2.61
N GLN A 109 -5.76 5.73 1.82
CA GLN A 109 -6.38 6.96 2.32
C GLN A 109 -7.90 6.86 2.43
N GLU A 110 -8.49 7.53 3.41
CA GLU A 110 -9.95 7.62 3.56
C GLU A 110 -10.59 8.45 2.46
N SER A 111 -9.86 9.43 1.94
CA SER A 111 -10.23 10.27 0.81
C SER A 111 -9.02 10.51 -0.09
N TYR A 112 -9.25 10.52 -1.40
CA TYR A 112 -8.24 10.91 -2.39
C TYR A 112 -8.52 12.30 -2.98
N LYS A 113 -9.30 13.14 -2.29
CA LYS A 113 -9.45 14.55 -2.63
C LYS A 113 -8.10 15.25 -2.43
N LEU A 114 -7.78 16.20 -3.29
CA LEU A 114 -6.52 16.95 -3.26
C LEU A 114 -6.26 17.58 -1.88
N ASP A 115 -7.28 18.16 -1.25
CA ASP A 115 -7.17 18.76 0.07
C ASP A 115 -6.77 17.76 1.16
N HIS A 116 -7.41 16.58 1.17
CA HIS A 116 -7.08 15.53 2.13
C HIS A 116 -5.63 15.05 1.97
N ILE A 117 -5.20 14.81 0.72
CA ILE A 117 -3.82 14.37 0.47
C ILE A 117 -2.81 15.48 0.77
N ALA A 118 -3.15 16.75 0.51
CA ALA A 118 -2.31 17.87 0.90
C ALA A 118 -2.09 17.92 2.43
N SER A 119 -3.16 17.70 3.20
CA SER A 119 -3.05 17.60 4.67
C SER A 119 -2.16 16.42 5.11
N VAL A 120 -2.32 15.25 4.48
CA VAL A 120 -1.54 14.04 4.83
C VAL A 120 -0.07 14.17 4.43
N VAL A 121 0.21 14.65 3.21
CA VAL A 121 1.56 14.68 2.66
C VAL A 121 2.32 15.91 3.10
N LEU A 122 1.71 17.09 3.03
CA LEU A 122 2.36 18.40 3.26
C LEU A 122 2.05 18.99 4.65
N GLY A 123 1.04 18.49 5.36
CA GLY A 123 0.51 19.13 6.56
C GLY A 123 -0.30 20.41 6.29
N GLU A 124 -0.73 20.61 5.04
CA GLU A 124 -1.37 21.83 4.56
C GLU A 124 -2.76 21.55 4.00
N LYS A 125 -3.59 22.59 3.93
CA LYS A 125 -4.94 22.50 3.35
C LYS A 125 -5.08 23.45 2.16
N LYS A 126 -6.09 23.19 1.34
CA LYS A 126 -6.55 24.13 0.31
C LYS A 126 -7.08 25.40 0.97
N LEU A 127 -7.24 26.45 0.16
CA LEU A 127 -8.03 27.60 0.57
C LEU A 127 -9.50 27.20 0.71
N SER A 128 -10.13 27.52 1.85
CA SER A 128 -11.55 27.26 2.05
C SER A 128 -12.40 28.29 1.29
N TYR A 129 -13.52 27.84 0.77
CA TYR A 129 -14.57 28.67 0.17
C TYR A 129 -15.96 28.37 0.75
N GLU A 130 -16.00 27.72 1.90
CA GLU A 130 -17.24 27.30 2.56
C GLU A 130 -18.21 28.46 2.82
N GLU A 131 -17.68 29.65 3.10
CA GLU A 131 -18.46 30.87 3.26
C GLU A 131 -19.24 31.31 2.02
N HIS A 132 -18.79 30.86 0.81
CA HIS A 132 -19.45 31.14 -0.46
C HIS A 132 -20.34 29.99 -0.94
N GLY A 133 -20.35 28.85 -0.25
CA GLY A 133 -21.14 27.66 -0.52
C GLY A 133 -20.66 26.84 -1.74
N ASN A 134 -20.28 27.46 -2.85
CA ASN A 134 -19.76 26.78 -4.05
C ASN A 134 -18.84 27.66 -4.89
N LEU A 135 -18.07 27.05 -5.78
CA LEU A 135 -17.09 27.75 -6.65
C LEU A 135 -17.72 28.76 -7.60
N PHE A 136 -18.96 28.55 -8.04
CA PHE A 136 -19.65 29.51 -8.91
C PHE A 136 -20.02 30.79 -8.16
N THR A 137 -20.45 30.65 -6.91
CA THR A 137 -20.71 31.80 -6.04
C THR A 137 -19.42 32.51 -5.67
N LEU A 138 -18.34 31.79 -5.35
CA LEU A 138 -17.01 32.35 -5.14
C LEU A 138 -16.54 33.16 -6.35
N TYR A 139 -16.63 32.60 -7.57
CA TYR A 139 -16.26 33.27 -8.81
C TYR A 139 -16.96 34.62 -8.98
N LYS A 140 -18.25 34.70 -8.60
CA LYS A 140 -19.05 35.93 -8.74
C LYS A 140 -18.84 36.94 -7.62
N GLN A 141 -18.60 36.48 -6.40
CA GLN A 141 -18.56 37.32 -5.22
C GLN A 141 -17.15 37.75 -4.83
N ASP A 142 -16.16 36.85 -5.01
CA ASP A 142 -14.74 37.09 -4.70
C ASP A 142 -13.85 36.45 -5.77
N HIS A 143 -13.73 37.17 -6.88
CA HIS A 143 -12.96 36.72 -8.04
C HIS A 143 -11.46 36.55 -7.74
N GLN A 144 -10.89 37.41 -6.88
CA GLN A 144 -9.49 37.29 -6.49
C GLN A 144 -9.25 35.99 -5.72
N LYS A 145 -10.07 35.69 -4.76
CA LYS A 145 -9.97 34.42 -4.00
C LYS A 145 -10.18 33.17 -4.88
N PHE A 146 -11.03 33.29 -5.91
CA PHE A 146 -11.19 32.22 -6.91
C PHE A 146 -9.90 31.96 -7.69
N ILE A 147 -9.18 33.03 -8.09
CA ILE A 147 -7.87 32.91 -8.76
C ILE A 147 -6.83 32.31 -7.80
N ASP A 148 -6.74 32.81 -6.58
CA ASP A 148 -5.81 32.32 -5.55
C ASP A 148 -6.06 30.85 -5.24
N TYR A 149 -7.33 30.43 -5.20
CA TYR A 149 -7.72 29.02 -5.03
C TYR A 149 -7.18 28.16 -6.17
N ASN A 150 -7.33 28.59 -7.42
CA ASN A 150 -6.83 27.85 -8.57
C ASN A 150 -5.30 27.76 -8.60
N ILE A 151 -4.60 28.88 -8.31
CA ILE A 151 -3.13 28.90 -8.20
C ILE A 151 -2.67 27.93 -7.13
N ARG A 152 -3.37 27.92 -5.98
CA ARG A 152 -3.03 27.01 -4.86
C ARG A 152 -3.19 25.54 -5.23
N ASP A 153 -4.22 25.17 -5.99
CA ASP A 153 -4.42 23.79 -6.44
C ASP A 153 -3.25 23.32 -7.32
N VAL A 154 -2.77 24.16 -8.23
CA VAL A 154 -1.61 23.84 -9.08
C VAL A 154 -0.31 23.78 -8.26
N GLU A 155 -0.13 24.72 -7.32
CA GLU A 155 1.05 24.76 -6.46
C GLU A 155 1.17 23.52 -5.57
N LEU A 156 0.06 22.98 -5.07
CA LEU A 156 0.06 21.75 -4.28
C LEU A 156 0.62 20.56 -5.08
N ILE A 157 0.30 20.44 -6.37
CA ILE A 157 0.85 19.35 -7.21
C ILE A 157 2.36 19.51 -7.35
N ARG A 158 2.86 20.72 -7.60
CA ARG A 158 4.30 20.98 -7.65
C ARG A 158 4.99 20.59 -6.33
N ARG A 159 4.40 20.96 -5.19
CA ARG A 159 4.95 20.65 -3.86
C ARG A 159 4.89 19.16 -3.54
N PHE A 160 3.90 18.44 -4.06
CA PHE A 160 3.88 16.98 -4.00
C PHE A 160 5.06 16.39 -4.74
N GLU A 161 5.34 16.88 -5.96
CA GLU A 161 6.49 16.41 -6.74
C GLU A 161 7.81 16.76 -6.05
N ASP A 162 7.96 17.99 -5.52
CA ASP A 162 9.14 18.39 -4.76
C ASP A 162 9.40 17.47 -3.55
N LYS A 163 8.33 16.93 -2.93
CA LYS A 163 8.44 16.06 -1.74
C LYS A 163 8.53 14.59 -2.06
N MET A 164 7.78 14.09 -3.04
CA MET A 164 7.63 12.66 -3.31
C MET A 164 8.35 12.20 -4.58
N GLY A 165 8.57 13.07 -5.56
CA GLY A 165 9.26 12.74 -6.82
C GLY A 165 8.57 11.64 -7.63
N LEU A 166 7.24 11.56 -7.64
CA LEU A 166 6.51 10.46 -8.28
C LEU A 166 6.57 10.50 -9.81
N ILE A 167 6.58 11.70 -10.42
CA ILE A 167 6.78 11.83 -11.87
C ILE A 167 8.19 11.36 -12.22
N GLN A 168 9.20 11.81 -11.46
CA GLN A 168 10.58 11.38 -11.65
C GLN A 168 10.73 9.86 -11.48
N LEU A 169 10.03 9.26 -10.52
CA LEU A 169 9.99 7.81 -10.33
C LEU A 169 9.38 7.10 -11.55
N CYS A 170 8.24 7.58 -12.06
CA CYS A 170 7.62 7.06 -13.29
C CYS A 170 8.58 7.14 -14.48
N MET A 171 9.25 8.27 -14.67
CA MET A 171 10.25 8.44 -15.73
C MET A 171 11.41 7.45 -15.59
N THR A 172 11.90 7.25 -14.36
CA THR A 172 12.99 6.30 -14.07
C THR A 172 12.57 4.86 -14.38
N ILE A 173 11.36 4.46 -13.97
CA ILE A 173 10.79 3.14 -14.27
C ILE A 173 10.65 2.96 -15.79
N ALA A 174 10.06 3.94 -16.47
CA ALA A 174 9.85 3.90 -17.92
C ALA A 174 11.16 3.74 -18.68
N TYR A 175 12.18 4.50 -18.30
CA TYR A 175 13.49 4.44 -18.93
C TYR A 175 14.19 3.10 -18.71
N LYS A 176 14.18 2.59 -17.48
CA LYS A 176 14.76 1.27 -17.16
C LYS A 176 14.04 0.13 -17.88
N ALA A 177 12.72 0.14 -17.87
CA ALA A 177 11.91 -0.89 -18.49
C ALA A 177 11.82 -0.77 -20.01
N GLY A 178 12.04 0.43 -20.58
CA GLY A 178 11.88 0.72 -22.01
C GLY A 178 10.41 0.82 -22.43
N VAL A 179 9.55 1.30 -21.54
CA VAL A 179 8.10 1.50 -21.78
C VAL A 179 7.76 2.98 -21.83
N ASN A 180 6.59 3.34 -22.38
CA ASN A 180 6.08 4.70 -22.28
C ASN A 180 5.70 5.06 -20.83
N TYR A 181 5.74 6.34 -20.47
CA TYR A 181 5.47 6.79 -19.10
C TYR A 181 4.08 6.38 -18.60
N GLY A 182 3.04 6.42 -19.45
CA GLY A 182 1.70 5.96 -19.09
C GLY A 182 1.58 4.45 -18.84
N GLU A 183 2.54 3.64 -19.29
CA GLU A 183 2.56 2.19 -19.09
C GLU A 183 3.22 1.77 -17.77
N THR A 184 3.86 2.72 -17.06
CA THR A 184 4.53 2.47 -15.78
C THR A 184 3.58 2.02 -14.66
N PHE A 185 2.28 2.21 -14.86
CA PHE A 185 1.23 1.72 -13.96
C PHE A 185 0.86 0.25 -14.19
N GLY A 186 1.28 -0.35 -15.33
CA GLY A 186 0.97 -1.72 -15.73
C GLY A 186 2.12 -2.70 -15.48
N THR A 187 2.03 -3.53 -14.43
CA THR A 187 3.09 -4.49 -14.06
C THR A 187 3.41 -5.49 -15.17
N THR A 188 2.38 -6.05 -15.84
CA THR A 188 2.57 -7.02 -16.92
C THR A 188 3.21 -6.40 -18.16
N SER A 189 2.81 -5.19 -18.53
CA SER A 189 3.37 -4.44 -19.66
C SER A 189 4.87 -4.14 -19.45
N ILE A 190 5.24 -3.71 -18.25
CA ILE A 190 6.63 -3.45 -17.86
C ILE A 190 7.48 -4.71 -18.05
N TRP A 191 7.06 -5.82 -17.44
CA TRP A 191 7.85 -7.06 -17.47
C TRP A 191 7.84 -7.73 -18.85
N ASP A 192 6.74 -7.62 -19.60
CA ASP A 192 6.71 -8.08 -21.00
C ASP A 192 7.78 -7.38 -21.84
N THR A 193 7.91 -6.05 -21.68
CA THR A 193 8.91 -5.26 -22.41
C THR A 193 10.34 -5.54 -21.96
N ILE A 194 10.60 -5.67 -20.65
CA ILE A 194 11.93 -5.97 -20.12
C ILE A 194 12.42 -7.31 -20.68
N ILE A 195 11.58 -8.36 -20.57
CA ILE A 195 11.92 -9.70 -21.06
C ILE A 195 12.05 -9.69 -22.59
N TYR A 196 11.13 -9.03 -23.31
CA TYR A 196 11.20 -8.89 -24.77
C TYR A 196 12.54 -8.30 -25.21
N ARG A 197 12.98 -7.21 -24.58
CA ARG A 197 14.26 -6.57 -24.92
C ARG A 197 15.45 -7.48 -24.70
N GLU A 198 15.46 -8.23 -23.61
CA GLU A 198 16.53 -9.19 -23.30
C GLU A 198 16.55 -10.34 -24.33
N LEU A 199 15.38 -10.92 -24.64
CA LEU A 199 15.28 -11.99 -25.65
C LEU A 199 15.67 -11.48 -27.03
N HIS A 200 15.21 -10.29 -27.43
CA HIS A 200 15.57 -9.68 -28.70
C HIS A 200 17.08 -9.41 -28.82
N ALA A 201 17.70 -8.88 -27.76
CA ALA A 201 19.15 -8.65 -27.73
C ALA A 201 19.96 -9.94 -27.89
N ASN A 202 19.40 -11.07 -27.44
CA ASN A 202 20.01 -12.41 -27.58
C ASN A 202 19.54 -13.17 -28.83
N ASN A 203 18.85 -12.52 -29.78
CA ASN A 203 18.27 -13.11 -30.98
C ASN A 203 17.34 -14.31 -30.71
N VAL A 204 16.58 -14.27 -29.61
CA VAL A 204 15.58 -15.26 -29.23
C VAL A 204 14.20 -14.79 -29.66
N ILE A 205 13.44 -15.65 -30.32
CA ILE A 205 12.07 -15.37 -30.74
C ILE A 205 11.16 -15.34 -29.51
N VAL A 206 10.39 -14.27 -29.39
CA VAL A 206 9.43 -14.10 -28.31
C VAL A 206 8.15 -14.90 -28.61
N PRO A 207 7.64 -15.71 -27.66
CA PRO A 207 6.42 -16.49 -27.89
C PRO A 207 5.19 -15.58 -28.05
N PHE A 208 4.16 -16.07 -28.74
CA PHE A 208 2.87 -15.41 -28.77
C PHE A 208 2.24 -15.43 -27.39
N ALA A 209 1.42 -14.40 -27.11
CA ALA A 209 0.60 -14.37 -25.90
C ALA A 209 -0.65 -15.24 -26.14
N ASP A 210 -0.66 -16.44 -25.59
CA ASP A 210 -1.81 -17.33 -25.63
C ASP A 210 -2.68 -17.16 -24.39
N GLU A 211 -3.98 -17.43 -24.51
CA GLU A 211 -4.86 -17.47 -23.35
C GLU A 211 -4.56 -18.75 -22.54
N LYS A 212 -4.09 -18.56 -21.31
CA LYS A 212 -3.69 -19.64 -20.42
C LYS A 212 -4.71 -19.84 -19.30
N ILE A 213 -4.94 -21.12 -18.96
CA ILE A 213 -5.80 -21.48 -17.84
C ILE A 213 -4.98 -21.34 -16.55
N LYS A 214 -5.56 -20.67 -15.55
CA LYS A 214 -5.00 -20.56 -14.21
C LYS A 214 -5.89 -21.30 -13.23
N THR A 215 -5.33 -22.27 -12.51
CA THR A 215 -5.96 -22.90 -11.37
C THR A 215 -5.52 -22.23 -10.05
N PRO A 216 -6.36 -22.23 -9.01
CA PRO A 216 -5.94 -21.75 -7.69
C PRO A 216 -4.78 -22.56 -7.13
N TYR A 217 -3.78 -21.90 -6.57
CA TYR A 217 -2.66 -22.50 -5.85
C TYR A 217 -2.36 -21.69 -4.57
N PRO A 218 -1.75 -22.29 -3.53
CA PRO A 218 -1.44 -21.61 -2.29
C PRO A 218 -0.46 -20.45 -2.49
N GLY A 219 -0.67 -19.37 -1.74
CA GLY A 219 0.24 -18.23 -1.65
C GLY A 219 1.37 -18.46 -0.63
N GLY A 220 1.91 -17.35 -0.09
CA GLY A 220 2.91 -17.40 0.98
C GLY A 220 2.38 -18.02 2.27
N TYR A 221 3.28 -18.65 3.04
CA TYR A 221 2.94 -19.25 4.32
C TYR A 221 2.67 -18.19 5.39
N VAL A 222 1.59 -18.37 6.13
CA VAL A 222 1.25 -17.55 7.30
C VAL A 222 0.90 -18.47 8.46
N LYS A 223 1.77 -18.50 9.47
CA LYS A 223 1.57 -19.29 10.69
C LYS A 223 0.39 -18.74 11.50
N GLU A 224 -0.40 -19.63 12.13
CA GLU A 224 -1.35 -19.22 13.17
C GLU A 224 -0.55 -18.65 14.34
N PRO A 225 -0.75 -17.39 14.76
CA PRO A 225 0.07 -16.81 15.80
C PRO A 225 -0.29 -17.37 17.17
N GLN A 226 0.70 -17.38 18.05
CA GLN A 226 0.47 -17.57 19.47
C GLN A 226 -0.17 -16.29 20.02
N VAL A 227 -1.52 -16.33 20.17
CA VAL A 227 -2.30 -15.18 20.64
C VAL A 227 -1.93 -14.84 22.07
N GLY A 228 -1.65 -13.57 22.34
CA GLY A 228 -1.24 -13.10 23.66
C GLY A 228 -0.23 -11.98 23.63
N MET A 229 0.25 -11.62 24.81
CA MET A 229 1.38 -10.69 25.00
C MET A 229 2.66 -11.48 25.14
N HIS A 230 3.69 -11.03 24.41
CA HIS A 230 5.02 -11.63 24.42
C HIS A 230 6.06 -10.55 24.74
N ASP A 231 7.01 -10.89 25.60
CA ASP A 231 8.11 -10.00 25.95
C ASP A 231 9.33 -10.29 25.06
N TRP A 232 10.06 -9.24 24.71
CA TRP A 232 11.31 -9.30 23.93
C TRP A 232 11.17 -10.08 22.62
N VAL A 233 10.44 -9.48 21.71
CA VAL A 233 10.22 -10.03 20.37
C VAL A 233 11.21 -9.47 19.38
N LEU A 234 11.87 -10.37 18.64
CA LEU A 234 12.65 -10.02 17.46
C LEU A 234 11.92 -10.47 16.20
N SER A 235 11.98 -9.64 15.14
CA SER A 235 11.65 -10.08 13.80
C SER A 235 12.89 -10.23 12.92
N PHE A 236 12.88 -11.27 12.10
CA PHE A 236 13.83 -11.50 11.03
C PHE A 236 13.10 -11.54 9.70
N ASP A 237 13.65 -10.89 8.67
CA ASP A 237 13.04 -10.74 7.35
C ASP A 237 13.95 -11.28 6.24
N LEU A 238 13.35 -12.01 5.28
CA LEU A 238 14.08 -12.52 4.13
C LEU A 238 14.25 -11.44 3.05
N ALA A 239 15.49 -11.13 2.73
CA ALA A 239 15.80 -10.12 1.72
C ALA A 239 15.23 -10.51 0.35
N SER A 240 14.14 -9.84 -0.06
CA SER A 240 13.50 -10.05 -1.38
C SER A 240 13.20 -11.53 -1.68
N LEU A 241 12.46 -12.23 -0.80
CA LEU A 241 12.23 -13.68 -0.84
C LEU A 241 11.98 -14.25 -2.25
N TYR A 242 10.97 -13.79 -2.98
CA TYR A 242 10.63 -14.36 -4.29
C TYR A 242 11.68 -14.10 -5.38
N PRO A 243 12.23 -12.90 -5.54
CA PRO A 243 13.39 -12.68 -6.40
C PRO A 243 14.58 -13.59 -6.06
N SER A 244 14.90 -13.76 -4.77
CA SER A 244 16.00 -14.63 -4.32
C SER A 244 15.73 -16.10 -4.64
N ILE A 245 14.49 -16.59 -4.49
CA ILE A 245 14.11 -17.95 -4.92
C ILE A 245 14.30 -18.15 -6.42
N ILE A 246 13.84 -17.19 -7.24
CA ILE A 246 13.97 -17.27 -8.70
C ILE A 246 15.44 -17.38 -9.10
N MET A 247 16.33 -16.58 -8.52
CA MET A 247 17.76 -16.63 -8.77
C MET A 247 18.39 -17.92 -8.24
N GLN A 248 18.10 -18.27 -6.99
CA GLN A 248 18.74 -19.41 -6.31
C GLN A 248 18.42 -20.75 -6.96
N TYR A 249 17.21 -20.94 -7.46
CA TYR A 249 16.79 -22.19 -8.10
C TYR A 249 16.67 -22.09 -9.63
N ASN A 250 17.22 -21.04 -10.20
CA ASN A 250 17.27 -20.82 -11.65
C ASN A 250 15.90 -20.95 -12.35
N MET A 251 14.85 -20.37 -11.74
CA MET A 251 13.48 -20.52 -12.19
C MET A 251 13.16 -19.60 -13.37
N SER A 252 13.03 -20.18 -14.56
CA SER A 252 12.70 -19.49 -15.81
C SER A 252 11.96 -20.46 -16.75
N PRO A 253 11.13 -19.99 -17.70
CA PRO A 253 10.40 -20.90 -18.59
C PRO A 253 11.30 -21.88 -19.33
N GLU A 254 12.46 -21.44 -19.83
CA GLU A 254 13.39 -22.25 -20.59
C GLU A 254 14.27 -23.16 -19.73
N THR A 255 14.27 -23.02 -18.42
CA THR A 255 15.01 -23.88 -17.49
C THR A 255 14.15 -24.98 -16.87
N ILE A 256 12.85 -24.99 -17.12
CA ILE A 256 11.96 -26.06 -16.65
C ILE A 256 12.38 -27.37 -17.27
N SER A 257 12.64 -28.42 -16.48
CA SER A 257 12.84 -29.79 -16.98
C SER A 257 11.47 -30.38 -17.29
N GLU A 258 11.13 -30.43 -18.57
CA GLU A 258 9.84 -30.89 -19.06
C GLU A 258 9.58 -32.37 -18.74
N GLY A 259 8.39 -32.65 -18.19
CA GLY A 259 7.99 -34.00 -17.82
C GLY A 259 8.70 -34.60 -16.61
N GLU A 260 9.61 -33.88 -15.98
CA GLU A 260 10.31 -34.33 -14.80
C GLU A 260 9.75 -33.65 -13.54
N THR A 261 9.05 -34.42 -12.72
CA THR A 261 8.56 -34.01 -11.41
C THR A 261 8.80 -35.11 -10.38
N VAL A 262 8.83 -34.74 -9.11
CA VAL A 262 8.93 -35.67 -7.99
C VAL A 262 7.85 -35.35 -6.96
N PRO A 263 7.26 -36.38 -6.31
CA PRO A 263 6.40 -36.13 -5.16
C PRO A 263 7.17 -35.39 -4.08
N PHE A 264 6.64 -34.27 -3.63
CA PHE A 264 7.25 -33.43 -2.61
C PHE A 264 6.27 -33.22 -1.45
N ASP A 265 6.60 -33.76 -0.29
CA ASP A 265 5.85 -33.55 0.94
C ASP A 265 6.63 -32.59 1.85
N LEU A 266 6.16 -31.35 1.92
CA LEU A 266 6.81 -30.28 2.68
C LEU A 266 7.05 -30.66 4.13
N ASN A 267 6.08 -31.31 4.80
CA ASN A 267 6.20 -31.69 6.21
C ASN A 267 7.26 -32.78 6.40
N LYS A 268 7.29 -33.79 5.53
CA LYS A 268 8.30 -34.85 5.58
C LYS A 268 9.71 -34.30 5.32
N VAL A 269 9.86 -33.38 4.39
CA VAL A 269 11.14 -32.72 4.13
C VAL A 269 11.59 -31.90 5.33
N LEU A 270 10.70 -31.09 5.90
CA LEU A 270 10.97 -30.35 7.13
C LEU A 270 11.37 -31.26 8.30
N ASN A 271 10.81 -32.45 8.41
CA ASN A 271 11.11 -33.42 9.47
C ASN A 271 12.28 -34.34 9.13
N ARG A 272 12.93 -34.20 7.97
CA ARG A 272 14.01 -35.09 7.50
C ARG A 272 13.53 -36.53 7.26
N GLU A 273 12.24 -36.74 6.96
CA GLU A 273 11.62 -38.05 6.70
C GLU A 273 11.55 -38.38 5.22
N GLN A 274 11.83 -37.43 4.33
CA GLN A 274 11.88 -37.62 2.88
C GLN A 274 13.28 -37.28 2.39
N GLU A 275 13.97 -38.29 1.81
CA GLU A 275 15.18 -38.04 1.04
C GLU A 275 14.83 -37.44 -0.33
N LEU A 276 15.57 -36.43 -0.73
CA LEU A 276 15.40 -35.73 -1.99
C LEU A 276 16.59 -36.02 -2.90
N ASP A 277 16.28 -36.44 -4.11
CA ASP A 277 17.31 -36.59 -5.19
C ASP A 277 17.17 -35.39 -6.15
N ASN A 278 18.08 -34.43 -6.06
CA ASN A 278 18.09 -33.25 -6.93
C ASN A 278 18.58 -33.55 -8.35
N ARG A 279 19.14 -34.71 -8.61
CA ARG A 279 19.62 -35.19 -9.95
C ARG A 279 20.59 -34.20 -10.62
N GLY A 280 21.32 -33.40 -9.85
CA GLY A 280 22.19 -32.35 -10.37
C GLY A 280 21.43 -31.15 -10.97
N LYS A 281 20.16 -30.98 -10.64
CA LYS A 281 19.27 -29.88 -11.04
C LYS A 281 18.76 -29.18 -9.81
N ALA A 282 18.19 -27.99 -9.97
CA ALA A 282 17.49 -27.30 -8.88
C ALA A 282 16.07 -27.87 -8.73
N LEU A 283 15.74 -28.33 -7.53
CA LEU A 283 14.45 -28.89 -7.17
C LEU A 283 13.63 -27.85 -6.40
N ALA A 284 12.47 -27.47 -6.92
CA ALA A 284 11.52 -26.65 -6.22
C ALA A 284 10.63 -27.47 -5.27
N ALA A 285 10.11 -26.86 -4.22
CA ALA A 285 9.21 -27.51 -3.28
C ALA A 285 7.83 -27.88 -3.86
N SER A 286 7.55 -27.52 -5.11
CA SER A 286 6.43 -28.03 -5.91
C SER A 286 6.71 -29.41 -6.52
N GLY A 287 7.94 -29.92 -6.40
CA GLY A 287 8.42 -31.12 -7.06
C GLY A 287 8.92 -30.92 -8.49
N GLN A 288 8.92 -29.69 -9.02
CA GLN A 288 9.43 -29.36 -10.34
C GLN A 288 10.94 -29.18 -10.34
N TYR A 289 11.63 -29.73 -11.36
CA TYR A 289 13.06 -29.52 -11.58
C TYR A 289 13.33 -28.38 -12.55
N PHE A 290 14.44 -27.66 -12.30
CA PHE A 290 14.97 -26.61 -13.16
C PHE A 290 16.43 -26.90 -13.49
N GLU A 291 16.81 -26.70 -14.75
CA GLU A 291 18.18 -26.92 -15.24
C GLU A 291 19.16 -25.93 -14.65
N THR A 292 20.36 -26.40 -14.25
CA THR A 292 21.41 -25.56 -13.64
C THR A 292 22.64 -25.39 -14.53
N LYS A 293 22.66 -25.98 -15.74
CA LYS A 293 23.81 -25.89 -16.65
C LYS A 293 24.03 -24.50 -17.24
N LYS A 294 22.96 -23.72 -17.38
CA LYS A 294 22.96 -22.35 -17.90
C LYS A 294 21.98 -21.51 -17.09
N GLN A 295 22.38 -20.26 -16.80
CA GLN A 295 21.51 -19.33 -16.14
C GLN A 295 20.29 -19.00 -17.01
N GLY A 296 19.10 -19.03 -16.42
CA GLY A 296 17.86 -18.65 -17.06
C GLY A 296 17.74 -17.14 -17.28
N VAL A 297 16.89 -16.75 -18.22
CA VAL A 297 16.67 -15.34 -18.57
C VAL A 297 16.11 -14.53 -17.37
N LEU A 298 15.11 -15.07 -16.67
CA LEU A 298 14.56 -14.39 -15.50
C LEU A 298 15.58 -14.21 -14.37
N PRO A 299 16.30 -15.25 -13.92
CA PRO A 299 17.38 -15.12 -12.95
C PRO A 299 18.45 -14.10 -13.36
N SER A 300 18.83 -14.08 -14.63
CA SER A 300 19.83 -13.14 -15.17
C SER A 300 19.38 -11.68 -15.05
N ILE A 301 18.15 -11.38 -15.50
CA ILE A 301 17.58 -10.02 -15.42
C ILE A 301 17.46 -9.58 -13.97
N ILE A 302 16.92 -10.45 -13.10
CA ILE A 302 16.72 -10.14 -11.68
C ILE A 302 18.04 -9.93 -10.96
N GLY A 303 19.04 -10.80 -11.23
CA GLY A 303 20.38 -10.71 -10.66
C GLY A 303 21.03 -9.37 -10.99
N GLY A 304 21.03 -9.00 -12.27
CA GLY A 304 21.57 -7.71 -12.71
C GLY A 304 20.87 -6.51 -12.07
N MET A 305 19.54 -6.54 -11.95
CA MET A 305 18.77 -5.50 -11.27
C MET A 305 19.05 -5.45 -9.76
N TYR A 306 19.18 -6.59 -9.11
CA TYR A 306 19.47 -6.67 -7.69
C TYR A 306 20.85 -6.09 -7.37
N ASP A 307 21.86 -6.52 -8.10
CA ASP A 307 23.24 -6.06 -7.93
C ASP A 307 23.36 -4.54 -8.21
N GLU A 308 22.70 -4.04 -9.27
CA GLU A 308 22.60 -2.60 -9.55
C GLU A 308 21.97 -1.85 -8.36
N ARG A 309 20.88 -2.37 -7.79
CA ARG A 309 20.21 -1.76 -6.64
C ARG A 309 21.14 -1.66 -5.42
N VAL A 310 21.89 -2.71 -5.13
CA VAL A 310 22.86 -2.73 -4.02
C VAL A 310 23.91 -1.64 -4.20
N LEU A 311 24.47 -1.49 -5.40
CA LEU A 311 25.44 -0.43 -5.71
C LEU A 311 24.86 0.96 -5.54
N ILE A 312 23.65 1.20 -6.09
CA ILE A 312 23.00 2.51 -6.00
C ILE A 312 22.64 2.85 -4.54
N LYS A 313 22.15 1.86 -3.76
CA LYS A 313 21.86 2.05 -2.34
C LYS A 313 23.13 2.43 -1.56
N ARG A 314 24.25 1.81 -1.86
CA ARG A 314 25.54 2.16 -1.24
C ARG A 314 25.95 3.58 -1.59
N GLN A 315 25.91 3.98 -2.85
CA GLN A 315 26.19 5.34 -3.30
C GLN A 315 25.31 6.39 -2.60
N MET A 316 24.01 6.06 -2.45
CA MET A 316 23.06 6.92 -1.71
C MET A 316 23.50 7.12 -0.24
N LEU A 317 23.88 6.04 0.44
CA LEU A 317 24.33 6.09 1.83
C LEU A 317 25.66 6.88 1.98
N ASP A 318 26.59 6.68 1.05
CA ASP A 318 27.85 7.43 1.01
C ASP A 318 27.59 8.94 0.82
N SER A 319 26.68 9.31 -0.09
CA SER A 319 26.27 10.70 -0.29
C SER A 319 25.51 11.29 0.92
N GLN A 320 24.69 10.50 1.61
CA GLN A 320 24.03 10.92 2.85
C GLN A 320 25.05 11.18 3.97
N GLN A 321 26.12 10.39 4.04
CA GLN A 321 27.21 10.60 4.98
C GLN A 321 28.04 11.84 4.63
N GLU A 322 28.34 12.05 3.32
CA GLU A 322 29.01 13.27 2.83
C GLU A 322 28.22 14.53 3.22
N LEU A 323 26.89 14.49 3.06
CA LEU A 323 26.01 15.61 3.41
C LEU A 323 26.12 16.02 4.90
N GLN A 324 26.38 15.07 5.80
CA GLN A 324 26.56 15.37 7.23
C GLN A 324 27.86 16.15 7.52
N HIS A 325 28.86 16.02 6.65
CA HIS A 325 30.18 16.63 6.82
C HIS A 325 30.37 17.92 5.99
N VAL A 326 29.44 18.22 5.09
CA VAL A 326 29.49 19.43 4.27
C VAL A 326 29.17 20.66 5.13
N ASP A 327 29.96 21.74 4.93
CA ASP A 327 29.63 23.03 5.51
C ASP A 327 28.29 23.55 4.95
N LYS A 328 27.30 23.68 5.84
CA LYS A 328 25.96 24.17 5.50
C LYS A 328 25.93 25.57 4.87
N ALA A 329 27.02 26.35 5.00
CA ALA A 329 27.18 27.62 4.31
C ALA A 329 27.48 27.45 2.82
N ASN A 330 28.02 26.30 2.40
CA ASN A 330 28.25 25.97 0.99
C ASN A 330 26.97 25.43 0.32
N LYS A 331 26.04 26.33 0.01
CA LYS A 331 24.73 25.99 -0.59
C LYS A 331 24.84 25.26 -1.91
N GLN A 332 25.86 25.51 -2.72
CA GLN A 332 26.02 24.87 -4.02
C GLN A 332 26.39 23.40 -3.87
N GLU A 333 27.30 23.07 -2.97
CA GLU A 333 27.71 21.70 -2.69
C GLU A 333 26.61 20.92 -1.98
N THR A 334 25.94 21.53 -1.00
CA THR A 334 24.76 20.93 -0.34
C THR A 334 23.69 20.56 -1.38
N TYR A 335 23.35 21.47 -2.29
CA TYR A 335 22.37 21.21 -3.34
C TYR A 335 22.80 20.09 -4.29
N ARG A 336 24.09 20.02 -4.67
CA ARG A 336 24.64 18.93 -5.50
C ARG A 336 24.40 17.57 -4.84
N ILE A 337 24.81 17.46 -3.58
CA ILE A 337 24.72 16.20 -2.82
C ILE A 337 23.26 15.79 -2.58
N GLU A 338 22.39 16.73 -2.20
CA GLU A 338 20.94 16.46 -2.03
C GLU A 338 20.30 15.96 -3.33
N ARG A 339 20.68 16.52 -4.47
CA ARG A 339 20.23 16.06 -5.78
C ARG A 339 20.73 14.66 -6.10
N ASP A 340 21.99 14.36 -5.80
CA ASP A 340 22.59 13.04 -6.03
C ASP A 340 21.92 11.96 -5.13
N ILE A 341 21.60 12.29 -3.86
CA ILE A 341 20.82 11.47 -2.95
C ILE A 341 19.44 11.20 -3.53
N SER A 342 18.71 12.24 -3.95
CA SER A 342 17.36 12.10 -4.51
C SER A 342 17.34 11.25 -5.78
N LYS A 343 18.33 11.43 -6.66
CA LYS A 343 18.49 10.62 -7.88
C LYS A 343 18.75 9.14 -7.55
N ALA A 344 19.63 8.88 -6.61
CA ALA A 344 19.94 7.51 -6.18
C ALA A 344 18.75 6.85 -5.48
N GLU A 345 18.02 7.60 -4.64
CA GLU A 345 16.80 7.13 -3.98
C GLU A 345 15.72 6.73 -4.99
N ASN A 346 15.41 7.60 -5.96
CA ASN A 346 14.44 7.28 -7.02
C ASN A 346 14.88 6.08 -7.85
N SER A 347 16.16 5.96 -8.18
CA SER A 347 16.68 4.84 -8.97
C SER A 347 16.61 3.50 -8.21
N GLN A 348 17.04 3.46 -6.94
CA GLN A 348 16.96 2.23 -6.14
C GLN A 348 15.50 1.84 -5.85
N MET A 349 14.61 2.84 -5.66
CA MET A 349 13.19 2.61 -5.44
C MET A 349 12.52 2.05 -6.69
N ALA A 350 12.83 2.59 -7.88
CA ALA A 350 12.34 2.05 -9.15
C ALA A 350 12.70 0.57 -9.31
N ILE A 351 13.96 0.20 -9.05
CA ILE A 351 14.41 -1.19 -9.13
C ILE A 351 13.69 -2.06 -8.09
N LYS A 352 13.53 -1.58 -6.84
CA LYS A 352 12.79 -2.30 -5.79
C LYS A 352 11.35 -2.61 -6.22
N ILE A 353 10.68 -1.63 -6.81
CA ILE A 353 9.30 -1.78 -7.31
C ILE A 353 9.26 -2.81 -8.45
N LEU A 354 10.20 -2.75 -9.39
CA LEU A 354 10.30 -3.71 -10.47
C LEU A 354 10.49 -5.13 -9.93
N LEU A 355 11.50 -5.38 -9.12
CA LEU A 355 11.78 -6.69 -8.52
C LEU A 355 10.58 -7.28 -7.78
N ASN A 356 9.94 -6.49 -6.91
CA ASN A 356 8.79 -6.95 -6.13
C ASN A 356 7.52 -7.19 -6.98
N SER A 357 7.44 -6.59 -8.17
CA SER A 357 6.28 -6.72 -9.05
C SER A 357 6.34 -7.94 -9.98
N LEU A 358 7.51 -8.56 -10.16
CA LEU A 358 7.69 -9.68 -11.11
C LEU A 358 6.82 -10.88 -10.77
N TYR A 359 6.81 -11.30 -9.50
CA TYR A 359 5.97 -12.42 -9.09
C TYR A 359 4.48 -12.17 -9.41
N GLY A 360 4.01 -10.94 -9.22
CA GLY A 360 2.64 -10.55 -9.61
C GLY A 360 2.37 -10.67 -11.10
N ALA A 361 3.36 -10.38 -11.95
CA ALA A 361 3.28 -10.60 -13.40
C ALA A 361 3.29 -12.10 -13.74
N LEU A 362 4.24 -12.87 -13.19
CA LEU A 362 4.37 -14.32 -13.43
C LEU A 362 3.12 -15.10 -12.98
N GLY A 363 2.39 -14.63 -11.97
CA GLY A 363 1.12 -15.22 -11.52
C GLY A 363 -0.13 -14.74 -12.27
N ASN A 364 0.00 -13.89 -13.29
CA ASN A 364 -1.13 -13.33 -14.04
C ASN A 364 -1.34 -14.09 -15.36
N LYS A 365 -2.52 -14.72 -15.53
CA LYS A 365 -2.84 -15.51 -16.74
C LYS A 365 -2.78 -14.72 -18.07
N TYR A 366 -2.87 -13.40 -18.03
CA TYR A 366 -2.76 -12.52 -19.20
C TYR A 366 -1.31 -12.13 -19.54
N PHE A 367 -0.36 -12.56 -18.70
CA PHE A 367 1.05 -12.30 -18.95
C PHE A 367 1.60 -13.29 -19.97
N ARG A 368 2.32 -12.81 -21.00
CA ARG A 368 2.91 -13.63 -22.08
C ARG A 368 3.74 -14.78 -21.55
N PHE A 369 4.54 -14.53 -20.52
CA PHE A 369 5.47 -15.49 -19.91
C PHE A 369 4.87 -16.18 -18.67
N PHE A 370 3.53 -16.14 -18.51
CA PHE A 370 2.87 -16.87 -17.42
C PHE A 370 3.10 -18.37 -17.59
N ASP A 371 3.63 -19.00 -16.56
CA ASP A 371 3.66 -20.44 -16.39
C ASP A 371 3.31 -20.77 -14.94
N GLN A 372 2.22 -21.51 -14.75
CA GLN A 372 1.72 -21.83 -13.41
C GLN A 372 2.74 -22.64 -12.61
N ARG A 373 3.53 -23.51 -13.26
CA ARG A 373 4.57 -24.33 -12.63
C ARG A 373 5.63 -23.44 -11.95
N ILE A 374 6.03 -22.35 -12.61
CA ILE A 374 6.97 -21.36 -12.04
C ILE A 374 6.35 -20.65 -10.85
N ALA A 375 5.12 -20.14 -11.01
CA ALA A 375 4.44 -19.40 -9.95
C ALA A 375 4.21 -20.26 -8.69
N GLU A 376 3.81 -21.51 -8.87
CA GLU A 376 3.70 -22.51 -7.80
C GLU A 376 5.05 -22.85 -7.17
N SER A 377 6.09 -23.08 -7.99
CA SER A 377 7.44 -23.36 -7.52
C SER A 377 7.98 -22.25 -6.62
N ILE A 378 7.74 -20.98 -6.97
CA ILE A 378 8.15 -19.83 -6.16
C ILE A 378 7.46 -19.84 -4.80
N THR A 379 6.14 -20.03 -4.76
CA THR A 379 5.38 -19.96 -3.51
C THR A 379 5.64 -21.15 -2.60
N TYR A 380 5.64 -22.38 -3.13
CA TYR A 380 5.92 -23.56 -2.32
C TYR A 380 7.37 -23.58 -1.79
N THR A 381 8.34 -23.13 -2.60
CA THR A 381 9.72 -23.00 -2.12
C THR A 381 9.84 -21.90 -1.07
N GLY A 382 9.11 -20.80 -1.22
CA GLY A 382 9.00 -19.76 -0.19
C GLY A 382 8.42 -20.27 1.12
N GLN A 383 7.36 -21.09 1.05
CA GLN A 383 6.79 -21.73 2.22
C GLN A 383 7.79 -22.66 2.92
N LEU A 384 8.56 -23.46 2.17
CA LEU A 384 9.59 -24.32 2.71
C LEU A 384 10.71 -23.48 3.36
N THR A 385 11.19 -22.45 2.68
CA THR A 385 12.31 -21.60 3.14
C THR A 385 12.02 -20.96 4.48
N ILE A 386 10.81 -20.38 4.66
CA ILE A 386 10.47 -19.70 5.91
C ILE A 386 10.24 -20.68 7.06
N GLN A 387 9.65 -21.85 6.80
CA GLN A 387 9.46 -22.89 7.81
C GLN A 387 10.77 -23.63 8.16
N TRP A 388 11.74 -23.63 7.25
CA TRP A 388 13.09 -24.12 7.53
C TRP A 388 13.81 -23.24 8.54
N ALA A 389 13.68 -21.91 8.41
CA ALA A 389 14.17 -20.96 9.40
C ALA A 389 13.48 -21.13 10.77
N GLU A 390 12.16 -21.30 10.77
CA GLU A 390 11.39 -21.58 11.99
C GLU A 390 11.95 -22.77 12.75
N LYS A 391 12.20 -23.88 12.05
CA LYS A 391 12.77 -25.08 12.68
C LYS A 391 14.18 -24.88 13.20
N ALA A 392 15.03 -24.18 12.45
CA ALA A 392 16.38 -23.88 12.88
C ALA A 392 16.39 -23.04 14.17
N ILE A 393 15.56 -21.99 14.23
CA ILE A 393 15.42 -21.13 15.42
C ILE A 393 14.88 -21.92 16.61
N ASN A 394 13.81 -22.69 16.43
CA ASN A 394 13.21 -23.48 17.52
C ASN A 394 14.18 -24.54 18.05
N THR A 395 14.91 -25.24 17.18
CA THR A 395 15.93 -26.22 17.60
C THR A 395 17.00 -25.54 18.44
N TRP A 396 17.57 -24.42 17.97
CA TRP A 396 18.57 -23.67 18.71
C TRP A 396 18.05 -23.16 20.07
N MET A 397 16.84 -22.59 20.11
CA MET A 397 16.25 -22.08 21.34
C MET A 397 16.03 -23.20 22.38
N ASN A 398 15.52 -24.36 21.94
CA ASN A 398 15.33 -25.52 22.83
C ASN A 398 16.67 -26.07 23.35
N ASP A 399 17.71 -26.09 22.53
CA ASP A 399 19.07 -26.51 22.93
C ASP A 399 19.70 -25.56 23.95
N VAL A 400 19.48 -24.23 23.80
CA VAL A 400 20.00 -23.22 24.71
C VAL A 400 19.24 -23.16 26.02
N LEU A 401 17.90 -23.18 25.94
CA LEU A 401 17.04 -23.02 27.12
C LEU A 401 16.83 -24.30 27.91
N LYS A 402 16.81 -25.45 27.23
CA LYS A 402 16.59 -26.78 27.77
C LYS A 402 15.29 -26.88 28.61
N PRO A 403 14.13 -26.55 28.01
CA PRO A 403 12.85 -26.70 28.70
C PRO A 403 12.55 -28.17 28.95
N GLU A 404 11.61 -28.47 29.88
CA GLU A 404 11.17 -29.84 30.16
C GLU A 404 10.52 -30.53 28.94
N ASN A 405 9.78 -29.74 28.14
CA ASN A 405 9.17 -30.17 26.89
C ASN A 405 9.66 -29.27 25.77
N THR A 406 9.70 -29.75 24.53
CA THR A 406 10.01 -28.93 23.34
C THR A 406 8.98 -27.83 23.20
N GLU A 407 9.45 -26.59 23.19
CA GLU A 407 8.63 -25.38 23.05
C GLU A 407 8.79 -24.75 21.67
N ASP A 408 7.76 -24.03 21.25
CA ASP A 408 7.73 -23.24 20.02
C ASP A 408 7.92 -21.75 20.36
N TYR A 409 9.11 -21.21 20.06
CA TYR A 409 9.47 -19.83 20.30
C TYR A 409 9.17 -18.90 19.13
N VAL A 410 8.79 -19.45 17.97
CA VAL A 410 8.36 -18.67 16.80
C VAL A 410 6.86 -18.39 16.92
N ILE A 411 6.54 -17.21 17.40
CA ILE A 411 5.15 -16.80 17.69
C ILE A 411 4.31 -16.51 16.45
N ALA A 412 4.93 -16.05 15.37
CA ALA A 412 4.23 -15.75 14.11
C ALA A 412 5.18 -15.81 12.92
N ILE A 413 4.61 -16.12 11.75
CA ILE A 413 5.27 -16.02 10.44
C ILE A 413 4.31 -15.35 9.47
N ASP A 414 4.84 -14.41 8.67
CA ASP A 414 4.10 -13.78 7.58
C ASP A 414 4.93 -13.73 6.31
N THR A 415 4.81 -14.75 5.48
CA THR A 415 5.40 -14.90 4.14
C THR A 415 6.93 -14.92 4.13
N ASP A 416 7.59 -13.83 4.50
CA ASP A 416 9.04 -13.58 4.48
C ASP A 416 9.60 -13.19 5.85
N SER A 417 8.75 -12.93 6.84
CA SER A 417 9.15 -12.54 8.19
C SER A 417 8.80 -13.58 9.26
N VAL A 418 9.74 -13.79 10.20
CA VAL A 418 9.60 -14.65 11.38
C VAL A 418 9.66 -13.78 12.62
N TYR A 419 8.73 -13.99 13.56
CA TYR A 419 8.69 -13.30 14.86
C TYR A 419 9.02 -14.27 15.96
N VAL A 420 10.07 -14.00 16.73
CA VAL A 420 10.65 -14.89 17.75
C VAL A 420 10.49 -14.29 19.13
N ASN A 421 9.95 -15.04 20.07
CA ASN A 421 9.91 -14.69 21.49
C ASN A 421 11.25 -15.02 22.17
N LEU A 422 12.06 -14.02 22.43
CA LEU A 422 13.32 -14.14 23.17
C LEU A 422 13.21 -13.75 24.66
N GLY A 423 12.00 -13.51 25.15
CA GLY A 423 11.74 -13.26 26.57
C GLY A 423 12.35 -14.32 27.50
N PRO A 424 12.16 -15.62 27.24
CA PRO A 424 12.80 -16.69 28.05
C PRO A 424 14.33 -16.61 28.07
N LEU A 425 14.97 -16.24 26.95
CA LEU A 425 16.42 -16.06 26.87
C LEU A 425 16.87 -14.85 27.70
N VAL A 426 16.19 -13.71 27.58
CA VAL A 426 16.48 -12.51 28.39
C VAL A 426 16.31 -12.77 29.87
N ASN A 427 15.25 -13.50 30.26
CA ASN A 427 14.98 -13.88 31.64
C ASN A 427 16.05 -14.82 32.22
N LYS A 428 16.61 -15.72 31.41
CA LYS A 428 17.70 -16.61 31.79
C LYS A 428 19.02 -15.86 31.97
N VAL A 429 19.38 -14.98 31.03
CA VAL A 429 20.67 -14.27 31.00
C VAL A 429 20.67 -13.03 31.89
N LYS A 430 19.52 -12.34 32.04
CA LYS A 430 19.32 -11.08 32.79
C LYS A 430 20.34 -9.99 32.41
N PRO A 431 20.47 -9.64 31.12
CA PRO A 431 21.45 -8.66 30.68
C PRO A 431 21.13 -7.26 31.24
N LYS A 432 22.15 -6.44 31.49
CA LYS A 432 22.00 -5.04 31.95
C LYS A 432 21.29 -4.18 30.92
N ASN A 433 21.51 -4.44 29.62
CA ASN A 433 20.85 -3.77 28.50
C ASN A 433 20.29 -4.84 27.54
N PRO A 434 19.02 -5.22 27.69
CA PRO A 434 18.41 -6.27 26.86
C PRO A 434 18.45 -5.97 25.36
N VAL A 435 18.25 -4.70 24.95
CA VAL A 435 18.23 -4.33 23.54
C VAL A 435 19.59 -4.53 22.87
N ASN A 436 20.67 -4.11 23.52
CA ASN A 436 22.04 -4.35 23.00
C ASN A 436 22.39 -5.84 23.01
N PHE A 437 22.00 -6.57 24.05
CA PHE A 437 22.21 -8.01 24.14
C PHE A 437 21.52 -8.73 22.98
N LEU A 438 20.25 -8.39 22.69
CA LEU A 438 19.46 -9.00 21.64
C LEU A 438 20.00 -8.62 20.23
N ASP A 439 20.48 -7.40 20.04
CA ASP A 439 21.13 -7.00 18.80
C ASP A 439 22.42 -7.81 18.53
N THR A 440 23.25 -7.98 19.56
CA THR A 440 24.45 -8.83 19.48
C THR A 440 24.10 -10.29 19.24
N ALA A 441 23.12 -10.85 19.99
CA ALA A 441 22.68 -12.22 19.81
C ALA A 441 22.11 -12.48 18.41
N ALA A 442 21.37 -11.53 17.84
CA ALA A 442 20.88 -11.62 16.47
C ALA A 442 22.05 -11.72 15.49
N LYS A 443 22.98 -10.78 15.52
CA LYS A 443 24.08 -10.66 14.55
C LYS A 443 25.13 -11.78 14.67
N GLU A 444 25.50 -12.13 15.91
CA GLU A 444 26.62 -13.06 16.15
C GLU A 444 26.19 -14.52 16.25
N VAL A 445 24.91 -14.78 16.50
CA VAL A 445 24.41 -16.15 16.74
C VAL A 445 23.27 -16.52 15.77
N ILE A 446 22.16 -15.75 15.76
CA ILE A 446 20.96 -16.19 15.03
C ILE A 446 21.12 -16.04 13.52
N GLU A 447 21.63 -14.91 13.02
CA GLU A 447 21.87 -14.70 11.58
C GLU A 447 22.88 -15.73 11.02
N PRO A 448 24.04 -16.04 11.67
CA PRO A 448 24.90 -17.14 11.22
C PRO A 448 24.25 -18.52 11.30
N LEU A 449 23.40 -18.79 12.29
CA LEU A 449 22.62 -20.03 12.36
C LEU A 449 21.68 -20.17 11.15
N LEU A 450 20.97 -19.08 10.81
CA LEU A 450 20.05 -19.05 9.67
C LEU A 450 20.80 -19.18 8.34
N ALA A 451 21.94 -18.52 8.20
CA ALA A 451 22.80 -18.66 7.02
C ALA A 451 23.20 -20.12 6.81
N LYS A 452 23.67 -20.81 7.86
CA LYS A 452 24.01 -22.22 7.81
C LYS A 452 22.83 -23.12 7.45
N ALA A 453 21.63 -22.81 8.00
CA ALA A 453 20.42 -23.56 7.69
C ALA A 453 20.02 -23.38 6.20
N TYR A 454 20.19 -22.20 5.64
CA TYR A 454 19.93 -21.94 4.23
C TYR A 454 20.99 -22.56 3.29
N ASP A 455 22.26 -22.63 3.70
CA ASP A 455 23.30 -23.35 2.98
C ASP A 455 22.97 -24.86 2.88
N GLU A 456 22.43 -25.41 3.95
CA GLU A 456 21.97 -26.81 3.96
C GLU A 456 20.76 -27.01 3.03
N LEU A 457 19.75 -26.11 3.09
CA LEU A 457 18.59 -26.16 2.21
C LEU A 457 18.99 -26.00 0.75
N PHE A 458 19.90 -25.06 0.45
CA PHE A 458 20.48 -24.85 -0.88
C PHE A 458 21.11 -26.13 -1.43
N SER A 459 21.95 -26.79 -0.63
CA SER A 459 22.62 -28.03 -1.02
C SER A 459 21.62 -29.17 -1.22
N THR A 460 20.64 -29.30 -0.34
CA THR A 460 19.60 -30.35 -0.40
C THR A 460 18.75 -30.24 -1.68
N LEU A 461 18.38 -29.02 -2.07
CA LEU A 461 17.55 -28.76 -3.24
C LEU A 461 18.37 -28.58 -4.53
N GLY A 462 19.70 -28.65 -4.49
CA GLY A 462 20.58 -28.51 -5.67
C GLY A 462 20.51 -27.12 -6.30
N GLY A 463 20.52 -26.07 -5.49
CA GLY A 463 20.40 -24.69 -5.97
C GLY A 463 21.50 -24.30 -6.96
N TYR A 464 21.20 -23.32 -7.83
CA TYR A 464 22.12 -22.78 -8.83
C TYR A 464 23.11 -21.77 -8.24
N GLU A 465 22.61 -20.81 -7.46
CA GLU A 465 23.39 -19.74 -6.82
C GLU A 465 22.81 -19.43 -5.43
N ASN A 466 23.66 -19.43 -4.39
CA ASN A 466 23.16 -19.14 -3.05
C ASN A 466 22.84 -17.64 -2.88
N ARG A 467 21.57 -17.32 -2.64
CA ARG A 467 21.05 -15.94 -2.57
C ARG A 467 20.17 -15.66 -1.33
N MET A 468 19.95 -16.69 -0.46
CA MET A 468 19.12 -16.49 0.73
C MET A 468 19.90 -15.78 1.83
N SER A 469 19.35 -14.65 2.30
CA SER A 469 19.79 -13.94 3.49
C SER A 469 18.59 -13.55 4.32
N MET A 470 18.68 -13.74 5.62
CA MET A 470 17.66 -13.35 6.57
C MET A 470 18.29 -12.51 7.67
N ASP A 471 17.90 -11.25 7.74
CA ASP A 471 18.49 -10.26 8.62
C ASP A 471 17.50 -9.82 9.70
N ARG A 472 17.99 -9.37 10.85
CA ARG A 472 17.16 -8.84 11.93
C ARG A 472 16.51 -7.50 11.51
N GLU A 473 15.17 -7.44 11.54
CA GLU A 473 14.43 -6.23 11.26
C GLU A 473 14.10 -5.45 12.53
N VAL A 474 13.38 -6.06 13.51
CA VAL A 474 12.83 -5.37 14.68
C VAL A 474 13.37 -5.96 15.99
N ILE A 475 13.59 -5.09 16.98
CA ILE A 475 13.69 -5.44 18.41
C ILE A 475 12.58 -4.71 19.14
N ALA A 476 11.66 -5.46 19.76
CA ALA A 476 10.55 -4.94 20.56
C ALA A 476 10.62 -5.54 21.98
N ASP A 477 10.34 -4.72 23.00
CA ASP A 477 10.26 -5.20 24.38
C ASP A 477 8.95 -5.90 24.67
N ARG A 478 7.87 -5.50 23.99
CA ARG A 478 6.53 -6.11 24.08
C ARG A 478 5.85 -6.21 22.74
N GLY A 479 5.11 -7.29 22.54
CA GLY A 479 4.27 -7.50 21.37
C GLY A 479 2.98 -8.22 21.73
N ILE A 480 1.85 -7.83 21.11
CA ILE A 480 0.54 -8.45 21.27
C ILE A 480 0.07 -8.96 19.91
N TRP A 481 -0.22 -10.26 19.82
CA TRP A 481 -0.86 -10.88 18.65
C TRP A 481 -2.31 -11.24 18.93
N THR A 482 -3.21 -10.87 18.03
CA THR A 482 -4.65 -11.19 18.13
C THR A 482 -5.12 -12.17 17.06
N ALA A 483 -4.48 -12.20 15.90
CA ALA A 483 -4.76 -13.10 14.78
C ALA A 483 -3.66 -12.98 13.72
N LYS A 484 -3.72 -13.79 12.66
CA LYS A 484 -2.85 -13.66 11.48
C LYS A 484 -2.83 -12.22 10.98
N LYS A 485 -1.63 -11.68 10.77
CA LYS A 485 -1.40 -10.30 10.26
C LYS A 485 -2.00 -9.19 11.16
N ARG A 486 -2.29 -9.47 12.42
CA ARG A 486 -2.87 -8.52 13.38
C ARG A 486 -2.07 -8.51 14.67
N TYR A 487 -1.19 -7.50 14.81
CA TYR A 487 -0.32 -7.39 15.98
C TYR A 487 0.07 -5.94 16.27
N ILE A 488 0.58 -5.73 17.48
CA ILE A 488 1.12 -4.47 18.00
C ILE A 488 2.49 -4.75 18.59
N LEU A 489 3.51 -3.93 18.26
CA LEU A 489 4.86 -4.02 18.82
C LEU A 489 5.29 -2.67 19.38
N ASN A 490 5.98 -2.69 20.52
CA ASN A 490 6.71 -1.54 21.07
C ASN A 490 8.18 -1.63 20.66
N VAL A 491 8.57 -0.94 19.59
CA VAL A 491 9.82 -1.12 18.87
C VAL A 491 10.91 -0.19 19.39
N HIS A 492 12.03 -0.75 19.82
CA HIS A 492 13.24 -0.04 20.24
C HIS A 492 14.25 0.16 19.11
N ASP A 493 14.30 -0.79 18.17
CA ASP A 493 15.23 -0.77 17.02
C ASP A 493 14.54 -1.33 15.78
N ASN A 494 14.75 -0.66 14.65
CA ASN A 494 14.27 -1.12 13.35
C ASN A 494 15.39 -1.04 12.33
N GLU A 495 15.81 -2.17 11.76
CA GLU A 495 16.91 -2.30 10.79
C GLU A 495 18.22 -1.59 11.23
N GLY A 496 18.55 -1.65 12.53
CA GLY A 496 19.73 -1.01 13.11
C GLY A 496 19.54 0.46 13.50
N VAL A 497 18.38 1.05 13.23
CA VAL A 497 18.03 2.40 13.69
C VAL A 497 17.47 2.32 15.11
N ARG A 498 18.29 2.71 16.10
CA ARG A 498 17.91 2.75 17.51
C ARG A 498 17.06 3.98 17.81
N TYR A 499 15.86 3.78 18.36
CA TYR A 499 14.99 4.88 18.77
C TYR A 499 15.34 5.35 20.19
N ALA A 500 15.34 6.68 20.40
CA ALA A 500 15.52 7.26 21.74
C ALA A 500 14.35 6.93 22.67
N GLU A 501 13.13 6.93 22.12
CA GLU A 501 11.91 6.42 22.74
C GLU A 501 11.29 5.36 21.83
N PRO A 502 10.76 4.26 22.38
CA PRO A 502 10.17 3.20 21.57
C PRO A 502 9.03 3.71 20.68
N LYS A 503 8.97 3.18 19.46
CA LYS A 503 7.90 3.49 18.50
C LYS A 503 6.96 2.31 18.35
N MET A 504 5.67 2.60 18.29
CA MET A 504 4.67 1.57 18.09
C MET A 504 4.54 1.17 16.61
N LYS A 505 4.69 -0.14 16.32
CA LYS A 505 4.40 -0.76 15.02
C LYS A 505 3.07 -1.50 15.13
N ILE A 506 2.05 -1.06 14.41
CA ILE A 506 0.72 -1.68 14.41
C ILE A 506 0.45 -2.26 13.03
N MET A 507 0.01 -3.51 12.95
CA MET A 507 -0.31 -4.16 11.69
C MET A 507 -1.70 -4.79 11.71
N GLY A 508 -2.46 -4.56 10.63
CA GLY A 508 -3.75 -5.19 10.38
C GLY A 508 -4.91 -4.78 11.31
N ILE A 509 -4.65 -3.97 12.34
CA ILE A 509 -5.64 -3.52 13.33
C ILE A 509 -6.31 -2.21 12.86
N GLU A 510 -7.50 -1.94 13.34
CA GLU A 510 -8.35 -0.84 12.90
C GLU A 510 -7.75 0.56 13.14
N ALA A 511 -6.80 0.70 14.07
CA ALA A 511 -6.09 1.95 14.35
C ALA A 511 -5.34 2.53 13.13
N ILE A 512 -4.88 1.67 12.22
CA ILE A 512 -4.16 2.10 11.00
C ILE A 512 -5.00 2.01 9.72
N LYS A 513 -6.25 1.50 9.81
CA LYS A 513 -7.11 1.34 8.63
C LYS A 513 -7.82 2.65 8.28
N SER A 514 -7.68 3.08 7.03
CA SER A 514 -8.40 4.25 6.50
C SER A 514 -9.93 4.13 6.55
N SER A 515 -10.45 2.95 6.82
CA SER A 515 -11.88 2.68 6.98
C SER A 515 -12.41 2.93 8.40
N THR A 516 -11.55 3.27 9.34
CA THR A 516 -11.90 3.64 10.72
C THR A 516 -11.94 5.17 10.81
N PRO A 517 -12.91 5.77 11.51
CA PRO A 517 -12.97 7.21 11.70
C PRO A 517 -11.68 7.78 12.32
N ALA A 518 -11.22 8.95 11.86
CA ALA A 518 -9.95 9.53 12.28
C ALA A 518 -9.82 9.70 13.81
N PRO A 519 -10.82 10.25 14.56
CA PRO A 519 -10.75 10.33 16.01
C PRO A 519 -10.58 8.97 16.68
N CYS A 520 -11.24 7.93 16.15
CA CYS A 520 -11.08 6.57 16.68
C CYS A 520 -9.68 6.01 16.41
N ARG A 521 -9.07 6.29 15.25
CA ARG A 521 -7.68 5.83 14.97
C ARG A 521 -6.70 6.43 15.96
N VAL A 522 -6.82 7.73 16.25
CA VAL A 522 -5.97 8.42 17.23
C VAL A 522 -6.16 7.81 18.61
N ALA A 523 -7.42 7.71 19.07
CA ALA A 523 -7.73 7.14 20.38
C ALA A 523 -7.30 5.68 20.53
N LEU A 524 -7.47 4.84 19.49
CA LEU A 524 -6.98 3.46 19.48
C LEU A 524 -5.46 3.40 19.61
N THR A 525 -4.75 4.28 18.90
CA THR A 525 -3.27 4.32 18.94
C THR A 525 -2.78 4.70 20.35
N GLU A 526 -3.38 5.71 20.97
CA GLU A 526 -3.01 6.09 22.35
C GLU A 526 -3.41 5.03 23.38
N LEU A 527 -4.57 4.37 23.17
CA LEU A 527 -4.98 3.26 24.03
C LEU A 527 -4.02 2.07 23.96
N PHE A 528 -3.50 1.74 22.77
CA PHE A 528 -2.53 0.65 22.63
C PHE A 528 -1.19 0.98 23.30
N LYS A 529 -0.73 2.23 23.28
CA LYS A 529 0.42 2.65 24.09
C LYS A 529 0.16 2.44 25.58
N LEU A 530 -1.05 2.79 26.02
CA LEU A 530 -1.44 2.64 27.40
C LEU A 530 -1.51 1.15 27.83
N ILE A 531 -2.09 0.29 26.99
CA ILE A 531 -2.15 -1.18 27.23
C ILE A 531 -0.75 -1.77 27.38
N LEU A 532 0.22 -1.33 26.57
CA LEU A 532 1.59 -1.81 26.66
C LEU A 532 2.36 -1.30 27.90
N ALA A 533 1.90 -0.20 28.53
CA ALA A 533 2.62 0.51 29.61
C ALA A 533 1.93 0.44 30.97
N SER A 534 0.64 0.11 31.07
CA SER A 534 -0.15 0.22 32.30
C SER A 534 -1.00 -1.03 32.59
N ASP A 535 -2.04 -0.87 33.40
CA ASP A 535 -2.95 -1.91 33.87
C ASP A 535 -4.35 -1.83 33.28
N GLU A 536 -5.19 -2.82 33.58
CA GLU A 536 -6.56 -2.95 33.09
C GLU A 536 -7.45 -1.77 33.53
N ASP A 537 -7.37 -1.37 34.80
CA ASP A 537 -8.21 -0.30 35.36
C ASP A 537 -7.93 1.06 34.69
N THR A 538 -6.66 1.39 34.48
CA THR A 538 -6.25 2.60 33.75
C THR A 538 -6.76 2.58 32.29
N THR A 539 -6.72 1.43 31.65
CA THR A 539 -7.20 1.23 30.28
C THR A 539 -8.73 1.41 30.21
N GLN A 540 -9.48 0.85 31.14
CA GLN A 540 -10.94 0.99 31.21
C GLN A 540 -11.37 2.45 31.44
N LYS A 541 -10.67 3.19 32.29
CA LYS A 541 -10.89 4.63 32.52
C LYS A 541 -10.64 5.44 31.24
N ALA A 542 -9.60 5.11 30.46
CA ALA A 542 -9.31 5.77 29.19
C ALA A 542 -10.43 5.50 28.16
N ILE A 543 -10.96 4.27 28.09
CA ILE A 543 -12.09 3.90 27.24
C ILE A 543 -13.33 4.74 27.58
N ALA A 544 -13.68 4.85 28.88
CA ALA A 544 -14.82 5.63 29.35
C ALA A 544 -14.67 7.13 29.04
N THR A 545 -13.46 7.66 29.22
CA THR A 545 -13.14 9.06 28.87
C THR A 545 -13.34 9.34 27.40
N PHE A 546 -12.83 8.45 26.53
CA PHE A 546 -13.01 8.62 25.10
C PHE A 546 -14.46 8.46 24.66
N LYS A 547 -15.26 7.58 25.29
CA LYS A 547 -16.70 7.47 25.03
C LYS A 547 -17.42 8.80 25.27
N SER A 548 -17.09 9.48 26.35
CA SER A 548 -17.68 10.79 26.67
C SER A 548 -17.31 11.85 25.61
N HIS A 549 -16.06 11.87 25.17
CA HIS A 549 -15.62 12.76 24.10
C HIS A 549 -16.26 12.41 22.75
N PHE A 550 -16.32 11.13 22.39
CA PHE A 550 -16.91 10.65 21.14
C PHE A 550 -18.35 11.12 20.96
N ASN A 551 -19.12 11.15 22.03
CA ASN A 551 -20.51 11.62 22.01
C ASN A 551 -20.68 13.13 21.74
N THR A 552 -19.59 13.90 21.80
CA THR A 552 -19.60 15.34 21.46
C THR A 552 -19.18 15.61 20.02
N LEU A 553 -18.66 14.62 19.30
CA LEU A 553 -18.17 14.78 17.94
C LEU A 553 -19.34 14.86 16.93
N PRO A 554 -19.21 15.66 15.86
CA PRO A 554 -20.23 15.69 14.81
C PRO A 554 -20.26 14.41 14.00
N ALA A 555 -21.38 14.13 13.34
CA ALA A 555 -21.62 12.89 12.59
C ALA A 555 -20.54 12.58 11.52
N ASN A 556 -20.02 13.59 10.85
CA ASN A 556 -18.98 13.44 9.83
C ASN A 556 -17.63 12.96 10.39
N GLU A 557 -17.31 13.25 11.65
CA GLU A 557 -16.06 12.80 12.28
C GLU A 557 -16.14 11.36 12.80
N ILE A 558 -17.32 10.90 13.20
CA ILE A 558 -17.54 9.54 13.69
C ILE A 558 -17.95 8.55 12.60
N ALA A 559 -18.24 9.04 11.39
CA ALA A 559 -18.71 8.24 10.28
C ALA A 559 -17.61 7.34 9.69
N PHE A 560 -17.98 6.11 9.29
CA PHE A 560 -17.08 5.18 8.64
C PHE A 560 -16.78 5.58 7.18
N PRO A 561 -15.53 5.86 6.82
CA PRO A 561 -15.16 6.03 5.41
C PRO A 561 -15.22 4.70 4.65
N ARG A 562 -15.83 4.68 3.46
CA ARG A 562 -15.88 3.49 2.58
C ARG A 562 -15.92 3.89 1.10
N GLY A 563 -15.38 3.02 0.23
CA GLY A 563 -15.61 3.08 -1.20
C GLY A 563 -16.90 2.33 -1.57
N VAL A 564 -17.68 2.87 -2.47
CA VAL A 564 -18.90 2.23 -2.98
C VAL A 564 -18.58 1.52 -4.29
N THR A 565 -18.89 0.23 -4.39
CA THR A 565 -18.75 -0.56 -5.62
C THR A 565 -20.09 -1.15 -6.02
N ASP A 566 -20.30 -1.32 -7.33
CA ASP A 566 -21.45 -2.03 -7.90
C ASP A 566 -22.84 -1.61 -7.36
N ILE A 567 -23.03 -0.32 -7.03
CA ILE A 567 -24.26 0.19 -6.41
C ILE A 567 -25.53 -0.21 -7.21
N ASN A 568 -25.43 -0.24 -8.54
CA ASN A 568 -26.56 -0.58 -9.42
C ASN A 568 -26.98 -2.05 -9.31
N LYS A 569 -26.07 -2.97 -9.00
CA LYS A 569 -26.35 -4.39 -8.75
C LYS A 569 -27.32 -4.59 -7.59
N TRP A 570 -27.27 -3.68 -6.61
CA TRP A 570 -27.99 -3.78 -5.35
C TRP A 570 -29.27 -2.96 -5.29
N LYS A 571 -29.56 -2.13 -6.29
CA LYS A 571 -30.82 -1.38 -6.37
C LYS A 571 -32.01 -2.33 -6.47
N ASP A 572 -33.10 -1.97 -5.80
CA ASP A 572 -34.39 -2.63 -5.89
C ASP A 572 -35.49 -1.56 -6.06
N PRO A 573 -36.35 -1.65 -7.07
CA PRO A 573 -37.39 -0.64 -7.31
C PRO A 573 -38.46 -0.57 -6.22
N TYR A 574 -38.63 -1.63 -5.44
CA TYR A 574 -39.72 -1.72 -4.45
C TYR A 574 -39.23 -1.47 -3.02
N THR A 575 -37.99 -1.93 -2.70
CA THR A 575 -37.48 -1.93 -1.34
C THR A 575 -36.23 -1.06 -1.14
N VAL A 576 -35.88 -0.22 -2.11
CA VAL A 576 -34.67 0.61 -2.17
C VAL A 576 -33.40 -0.22 -2.46
N TYR A 577 -33.22 -1.36 -1.80
CA TYR A 577 -32.10 -2.26 -2.00
C TYR A 577 -32.49 -3.74 -1.76
N LYS A 578 -31.73 -4.65 -2.38
CA LYS A 578 -31.91 -6.10 -2.27
C LYS A 578 -31.50 -6.63 -0.89
N LYS A 579 -32.01 -7.81 -0.53
CA LYS A 579 -31.56 -8.53 0.67
C LYS A 579 -30.04 -8.80 0.61
N SER A 580 -29.36 -8.75 1.74
CA SER A 580 -27.90 -8.95 1.89
C SER A 580 -27.02 -7.86 1.25
N THR A 581 -27.58 -6.70 0.93
CA THR A 581 -26.79 -5.54 0.48
C THR A 581 -25.81 -5.09 1.58
N PRO A 582 -24.53 -4.87 1.26
CA PRO A 582 -23.55 -4.37 2.23
C PRO A 582 -23.98 -3.03 2.87
N GLN A 583 -23.69 -2.83 4.16
CA GLN A 583 -24.19 -1.70 4.93
C GLN A 583 -23.88 -0.32 4.31
N HIS A 584 -22.65 -0.11 3.81
CA HIS A 584 -22.28 1.15 3.15
C HIS A 584 -23.00 1.38 1.82
N VAL A 585 -23.34 0.31 1.09
CA VAL A 585 -24.13 0.40 -0.14
C VAL A 585 -25.60 0.68 0.20
N ARG A 586 -26.15 0.05 1.26
CA ARG A 586 -27.50 0.40 1.76
C ARG A 586 -27.58 1.88 2.10
N ALA A 587 -26.59 2.36 2.89
CA ALA A 587 -26.50 3.76 3.27
C ALA A 587 -26.45 4.71 2.06
N SER A 588 -25.73 4.33 0.99
CA SER A 588 -25.64 5.12 -0.25
C SER A 588 -26.95 5.14 -1.03
N LEU A 589 -27.64 4.01 -1.10
CA LEU A 589 -28.96 3.92 -1.76
C LEU A 589 -30.03 4.69 -0.96
N THR A 590 -29.95 4.67 0.36
CA THR A 590 -30.81 5.50 1.24
C THR A 590 -30.59 6.99 0.99
N HIS A 591 -29.31 7.43 0.88
CA HIS A 591 -28.98 8.81 0.54
C HIS A 591 -29.58 9.23 -0.80
N ASN A 592 -29.41 8.41 -1.85
CA ASN A 592 -29.95 8.71 -3.16
C ASN A 592 -31.48 8.82 -3.15
N LYS A 593 -32.14 7.91 -2.40
CA LYS A 593 -33.59 7.97 -2.22
C LYS A 593 -34.04 9.25 -1.50
N MET A 594 -33.33 9.64 -0.43
CA MET A 594 -33.65 10.88 0.31
C MET A 594 -33.52 12.13 -0.57
N ILE A 595 -32.48 12.18 -1.45
CA ILE A 595 -32.30 13.27 -2.42
C ILE A 595 -33.50 13.33 -3.37
N ASP A 596 -33.94 12.18 -3.89
CA ASP A 596 -35.06 12.09 -4.83
C ASP A 596 -36.40 12.46 -4.14
N ASP A 597 -36.68 11.89 -2.95
CA ASP A 597 -37.92 12.12 -2.20
C ASP A 597 -38.07 13.60 -1.78
N LEU A 598 -36.96 14.28 -1.46
CA LEU A 598 -36.93 15.68 -1.04
C LEU A 598 -36.65 16.67 -2.17
N ASN A 599 -36.51 16.20 -3.43
CA ASN A 599 -36.21 17.02 -4.62
C ASN A 599 -34.91 17.84 -4.48
N LEU A 600 -33.87 17.26 -3.87
CA LEU A 600 -32.58 17.90 -3.60
C LEU A 600 -31.51 17.64 -4.66
N ASN A 601 -31.86 17.06 -5.81
CA ASN A 601 -30.92 16.69 -6.90
C ASN A 601 -30.11 17.86 -7.48
N ARG A 602 -30.55 19.10 -7.30
CA ARG A 602 -29.79 20.29 -7.72
C ARG A 602 -28.74 20.71 -6.68
N GLN A 603 -28.91 20.31 -5.44
CA GLN A 603 -28.05 20.70 -4.31
C GLN A 603 -27.05 19.62 -3.97
N TYR A 604 -27.45 18.37 -4.00
CA TYR A 604 -26.62 17.21 -3.70
C TYR A 604 -26.55 16.23 -4.89
N GLN A 605 -25.36 15.71 -5.14
CA GLN A 605 -25.18 14.70 -6.18
C GLN A 605 -25.49 13.30 -5.63
N PRO A 606 -26.19 12.45 -6.39
CA PRO A 606 -26.36 11.06 -6.04
C PRO A 606 -25.04 10.33 -5.91
N ILE A 607 -24.93 9.48 -4.90
CA ILE A 607 -23.78 8.61 -4.70
C ILE A 607 -23.81 7.51 -5.77
N ALA A 608 -22.67 7.31 -6.42
CA ALA A 608 -22.49 6.34 -7.48
C ALA A 608 -21.34 5.37 -7.17
N GLY A 609 -21.26 4.25 -7.91
CA GLY A 609 -20.12 3.31 -7.80
C GLY A 609 -18.78 4.04 -7.99
N GLY A 610 -17.71 3.67 -7.26
CA GLY A 610 -16.43 4.37 -7.26
C GLY A 610 -16.32 5.59 -6.35
N ASN A 611 -17.45 6.14 -5.84
CA ASN A 611 -17.37 7.23 -4.87
C ASN A 611 -16.82 6.73 -3.53
N LYS A 612 -16.02 7.58 -2.87
CA LYS A 612 -15.72 7.48 -1.44
C LYS A 612 -16.81 8.20 -0.69
N ILE A 613 -17.37 7.55 0.32
CA ILE A 613 -18.44 8.07 1.17
C ILE A 613 -18.09 7.90 2.63
N ARG A 614 -18.84 8.59 3.47
CA ARG A 614 -18.93 8.35 4.90
C ARG A 614 -20.33 7.87 5.25
N PHE A 615 -20.47 6.99 6.22
CA PHE A 615 -21.80 6.53 6.65
C PHE A 615 -21.89 6.36 8.17
N VAL A 616 -23.07 6.60 8.71
CA VAL A 616 -23.39 6.44 10.12
C VAL A 616 -24.59 5.52 10.32
N ALA A 617 -24.64 4.88 11.47
CA ALA A 617 -25.80 4.16 11.95
C ALA A 617 -26.87 5.14 12.47
N LEU A 618 -28.14 4.80 12.26
CA LEU A 618 -29.29 5.59 12.72
C LEU A 618 -30.16 4.79 13.71
N LYS A 619 -30.77 5.51 14.65
CA LYS A 619 -31.83 4.98 15.51
C LYS A 619 -33.14 4.90 14.70
N LEU A 620 -33.99 3.95 15.03
CA LEU A 620 -35.33 3.78 14.46
C LEU A 620 -36.38 4.05 15.56
N PRO A 621 -37.55 4.63 15.19
CA PRO A 621 -37.93 5.12 13.88
C PRO A 621 -37.26 6.47 13.53
N ASN A 622 -37.04 6.76 12.23
CA ASN A 622 -36.50 8.01 11.72
C ASN A 622 -37.13 8.38 10.36
N PRO A 623 -36.95 9.61 9.84
CA PRO A 623 -37.50 10.06 8.57
C PRO A 623 -37.11 9.20 7.35
N ALA A 624 -35.90 8.68 7.30
CA ALA A 624 -35.42 7.81 6.23
C ALA A 624 -36.00 6.37 6.30
N LYS A 625 -36.61 5.99 7.42
CA LYS A 625 -37.08 4.62 7.71
C LYS A 625 -36.00 3.54 7.50
N GLN A 626 -34.74 3.90 7.72
CA GLN A 626 -33.56 3.08 7.50
C GLN A 626 -32.60 3.19 8.70
N ASP A 627 -31.83 2.13 8.93
CA ASP A 627 -30.87 2.02 10.03
C ASP A 627 -29.50 2.65 9.73
N VAL A 628 -29.28 3.16 8.51
CA VAL A 628 -28.03 3.75 8.05
C VAL A 628 -28.25 4.83 7.00
N ILE A 629 -27.33 5.83 6.98
CA ILE A 629 -27.29 6.89 5.96
C ILE A 629 -25.84 7.17 5.57
N ALA A 630 -25.60 7.43 4.27
CA ALA A 630 -24.32 7.89 3.77
C ALA A 630 -24.37 9.35 3.33
N PHE A 631 -23.19 9.94 3.25
CA PHE A 631 -22.96 11.29 2.73
C PHE A 631 -21.53 11.43 2.23
N SER A 632 -21.26 12.45 1.41
CA SER A 632 -19.92 12.70 0.87
C SER A 632 -19.02 13.37 1.90
N ASP A 633 -19.40 14.54 2.39
CA ASP A 633 -18.63 15.36 3.33
C ASP A 633 -19.37 15.57 4.66
N TYR A 634 -20.63 16.01 4.60
CA TYR A 634 -21.48 16.27 5.75
C TYR A 634 -22.85 15.63 5.56
N LEU A 635 -23.49 15.26 6.66
CA LEU A 635 -24.88 14.82 6.64
C LEU A 635 -25.76 16.02 6.25
N PRO A 636 -26.53 15.93 5.15
CA PRO A 636 -27.41 17.04 4.76
C PRO A 636 -28.42 17.38 5.84
N LYS A 637 -28.51 18.63 6.25
CA LYS A 637 -29.42 19.09 7.28
C LYS A 637 -30.89 18.90 6.86
N GLU A 638 -31.16 19.01 5.57
CA GLU A 638 -32.50 18.84 4.98
C GLU A 638 -33.04 17.42 5.15
N PHE A 639 -32.17 16.43 5.43
CA PHE A 639 -32.63 15.07 5.75
C PHE A 639 -33.27 14.96 7.13
N GLY A 640 -32.98 15.91 8.05
CA GLY A 640 -33.52 15.89 9.42
C GLY A 640 -33.09 14.66 10.21
N LEU A 641 -31.86 14.16 10.00
CA LEU A 641 -31.38 12.91 10.57
C LEU A 641 -30.35 13.08 11.69
N ASP A 642 -29.91 14.29 11.99
CA ASP A 642 -28.82 14.56 12.96
C ASP A 642 -29.15 14.00 14.36
N GLU A 643 -30.39 14.16 14.86
CA GLU A 643 -30.83 13.66 16.15
C GLU A 643 -31.00 12.13 16.22
N PHE A 644 -31.06 11.49 15.04
CA PHE A 644 -31.22 10.03 14.92
C PHE A 644 -29.90 9.29 14.79
N VAL A 645 -28.75 9.97 14.80
CA VAL A 645 -27.45 9.31 14.77
C VAL A 645 -27.29 8.41 16.01
N ASN A 646 -26.95 7.15 15.76
CA ASN A 646 -26.80 6.16 16.83
C ASN A 646 -25.34 6.13 17.32
N TYR A 647 -24.99 7.05 18.21
CA TYR A 647 -23.64 7.19 18.76
C TYR A 647 -23.16 5.94 19.50
N ASP A 648 -24.00 5.27 20.27
CA ASP A 648 -23.61 4.05 20.99
C ASP A 648 -23.24 2.91 20.04
N LEU A 649 -24.06 2.66 19.04
CA LEU A 649 -23.76 1.64 18.03
C LEU A 649 -22.53 2.02 17.19
N GLN A 650 -22.38 3.31 16.89
CA GLN A 650 -21.23 3.82 16.15
C GLN A 650 -19.95 3.66 16.96
N PHE A 651 -19.95 4.03 18.24
CA PHE A 651 -18.84 3.85 19.18
C PHE A 651 -18.45 2.38 19.31
N HIS A 652 -19.45 1.52 19.56
CA HIS A 652 -19.21 0.08 19.69
C HIS A 652 -18.51 -0.49 18.43
N LYS A 653 -19.00 -0.15 17.22
CA LYS A 653 -18.44 -0.68 15.97
C LYS A 653 -17.07 -0.07 15.62
N SER A 654 -16.84 1.21 15.92
CA SER A 654 -15.63 1.91 15.48
C SER A 654 -14.49 1.87 16.49
N PHE A 655 -14.79 1.62 17.78
CA PHE A 655 -13.80 1.64 18.84
C PHE A 655 -13.80 0.37 19.70
N ILE A 656 -14.94 -0.04 20.25
CA ILE A 656 -15.01 -1.20 21.17
C ILE A 656 -14.66 -2.50 20.43
N LYS A 657 -15.37 -2.81 19.35
CA LYS A 657 -15.14 -4.04 18.58
C LYS A 657 -13.69 -4.22 18.09
N PRO A 658 -12.95 -3.17 17.69
CA PRO A 658 -11.52 -3.23 17.40
C PRO A 658 -10.61 -3.59 18.59
N ILE A 659 -10.94 -3.14 19.80
CA ILE A 659 -10.09 -3.36 20.99
C ILE A 659 -10.40 -4.66 21.73
N GLU A 660 -11.62 -5.18 21.64
CA GLU A 660 -12.01 -6.44 22.30
C GLU A 660 -11.02 -7.59 22.07
N PRO A 661 -10.58 -7.88 20.81
CA PRO A 661 -9.62 -8.96 20.58
C PRO A 661 -8.25 -8.69 21.21
N VAL A 662 -7.84 -7.41 21.34
CA VAL A 662 -6.54 -7.04 21.94
C VAL A 662 -6.59 -7.25 23.45
N LEU A 663 -7.65 -6.77 24.10
CA LEU A 663 -7.85 -6.97 25.55
C LEU A 663 -8.03 -8.44 25.89
N ALA A 664 -8.85 -9.17 25.13
CA ALA A 664 -9.05 -10.59 25.31
C ALA A 664 -7.74 -11.40 25.19
N ALA A 665 -6.85 -11.03 24.25
CA ALA A 665 -5.55 -11.68 24.07
C ALA A 665 -4.65 -11.60 25.33
N ILE A 666 -4.83 -10.58 26.17
CA ILE A 666 -4.08 -10.37 27.41
C ILE A 666 -4.89 -10.63 28.68
N GLY A 667 -6.10 -11.20 28.54
CA GLY A 667 -6.97 -11.56 29.66
C GLY A 667 -7.75 -10.38 30.27
N TRP A 668 -7.75 -9.21 29.62
CA TRP A 668 -8.45 -8.00 30.10
C TRP A 668 -9.84 -7.87 29.47
N SER A 669 -10.69 -7.06 30.09
CA SER A 669 -12.06 -6.77 29.66
C SER A 669 -12.25 -5.26 29.38
N VAL A 670 -13.24 -4.96 28.52
CA VAL A 670 -13.58 -3.56 28.18
C VAL A 670 -14.23 -2.83 29.36
N GLU A 671 -15.05 -3.55 30.13
CA GLU A 671 -15.76 -3.04 31.29
C GLU A 671 -15.27 -3.74 32.57
N PRO A 672 -15.32 -3.06 33.73
CA PRO A 672 -15.00 -3.69 35.00
C PRO A 672 -15.84 -4.96 35.18
N ARG A 673 -15.19 -6.06 35.56
CA ARG A 673 -15.92 -7.27 35.95
C ARG A 673 -16.54 -7.00 37.32
N SER A 674 -17.87 -7.08 37.41
CA SER A 674 -18.55 -7.09 38.72
C SER A 674 -18.09 -8.34 39.45
N ASP A 675 -17.31 -8.16 40.49
CA ASP A 675 -16.98 -9.28 41.38
C ASP A 675 -18.17 -9.55 42.29
N LEU A 676 -18.43 -10.83 42.60
CA LEU A 676 -19.52 -11.20 43.54
C LEU A 676 -19.37 -10.51 44.91
N SER A 677 -18.15 -10.05 45.25
CA SER A 677 -17.88 -9.24 46.44
C SER A 677 -18.57 -7.86 46.43
N ASP A 678 -18.84 -7.28 45.24
CA ASP A 678 -19.54 -5.97 45.11
C ASP A 678 -21.04 -6.07 45.39
N PHE A 679 -21.59 -7.30 45.39
CA PHE A 679 -22.97 -7.54 45.78
C PHE A 679 -23.15 -7.70 47.28
N PHE A 680 -22.07 -7.84 48.07
CA PHE A 680 -22.08 -8.07 49.51
C PHE A 680 -21.46 -6.89 50.31
N SER A 681 -21.03 -5.83 49.63
CA SER A 681 -20.62 -4.55 50.21
C SER A 681 -21.77 -3.51 50.11
#